data_36e2f13f030b08a9641b78e7b3e9c459
#
_entry.id   36e2f13f030b08a9641b78e7b3e9c459
#
_cell.length_a   1.000
_cell.length_b   1.000
_cell.length_c   1.000
_cell.angle_alpha   90.00
_cell.angle_beta   90.00
_cell.angle_gamma   90.00
#
_symmetry.space_group_name_H-M   'P 1'
#
loop_
_entity.id
_entity.type
_entity.pdbx_description
1 polymer ?
#
loop_
_entity_poly.entity_id
_entity_poly.type
_entity_poly.pdbx_seq_one_letter_code
_entity_poly.pdbx_strand_id
1 'polypeptide(L)'
;ICSPQLSKEDIEAVNLGYKTREKAITEALALSIAEPKDYYESERLNLIVTMIAMGILDIKIAFMETDTGINIYHEKIALFEDNYGNKIGFNGSLNESENGLKNNFESIDTYCSWKNESEEKRVERIEENFGKLWNDKTKKLRIVPFPKILLDKLMTFKKGQVNFELDNEQYSNNGILKKDSIFHVPENVTLREYQKDAVSGWINQNYQGIFSMSTGSGKSYTALACMVDLARKLEEKLAVFIVCPYIHLVGQWEEDEVNWACTPIIAHSKSPDKNWEQTLIKAYKRFRNSEKPFVCITTNDTFASEKMQNIITRFNEEQNVLLIVDEAHNFGSKRLSELLPENIKYRIALSATIKRHMDKQGTDKLFNYFGNECIVYDLERAIKDGALCKYKYYPIPVVLEMDELEEYSELTEKIKKFVIEENGKIKISEDGKLLVFKRSRLLAKARQKIPTLLKLMEKYKDDNSILVYSGASTMEKSETGELTKMIDEVTDSIKKSLDMRVHKFTAEETLDERQEIKHYFEKGLYQVITAIKCLDEGVNIPEIKTAFIMSSSRNPKEFIQRRGRLLRRSKNKKYAEIYDFITLPRDLSDVVYGDYESDRTIILGELFRMNEFAKLAENRNKTEVLITEIMNSYGVFFDIDEENKKMEEYYDG
;
A
#
# COMPACT_ATOMS: atom_id res chain seq x y z
N ILE A 1 23.01 27.28 13.46
CA ILE A 1 22.19 28.50 13.56
C ILE A 1 20.89 28.23 12.78
N CYS A 2 19.74 28.49 13.37
CA CYS A 2 18.43 28.38 12.73
C CYS A 2 17.72 29.74 12.65
N SER A 3 16.81 29.86 11.67
CA SER A 3 15.98 31.06 11.51
C SER A 3 14.51 30.66 11.60
N PRO A 4 13.67 31.31 12.43
CA PRO A 4 12.26 31.04 12.54
C PRO A 4 11.52 31.48 11.27
N GLN A 5 10.52 30.68 10.86
CA GLN A 5 9.55 31.13 9.86
C GLN A 5 8.45 31.93 10.57
N LEU A 6 8.46 33.24 10.39
CA LEU A 6 7.45 34.15 10.93
C LEU A 6 6.33 34.33 9.91
N SER A 7 5.07 34.25 10.35
CA SER A 7 3.93 34.59 9.53
C SER A 7 3.85 36.09 9.25
N LYS A 8 3.10 36.52 8.24
CA LYS A 8 2.87 37.95 7.97
C LYS A 8 2.20 38.63 9.14
N GLU A 9 1.27 37.94 9.79
CA GLU A 9 0.55 38.40 10.97
C GLU A 9 1.48 38.59 12.18
N ASP A 10 2.47 37.70 12.36
CA ASP A 10 3.48 37.84 13.42
C ASP A 10 4.38 39.07 13.20
N ILE A 11 4.80 39.29 11.96
CA ILE A 11 5.61 40.45 11.57
C ILE A 11 4.82 41.76 11.79
N GLU A 12 3.56 41.79 11.37
CA GLU A 12 2.67 42.95 11.58
C GLU A 12 2.43 43.21 13.07
N ALA A 13 2.16 42.16 13.87
CA ALA A 13 1.94 42.30 15.31
C ALA A 13 3.18 42.84 16.05
N VAL A 14 4.37 42.46 15.62
CA VAL A 14 5.64 43.01 16.14
C VAL A 14 5.80 44.49 15.73
N ASN A 15 5.54 44.83 14.47
CA ASN A 15 5.65 46.17 13.94
C ASN A 15 4.67 47.17 14.59
N LEU A 16 3.47 46.68 14.94
CA LEU A 16 2.43 47.44 15.63
C LEU A 16 2.64 47.51 17.16
N GLY A 17 3.67 46.84 17.68
CA GLY A 17 3.97 46.82 19.11
C GLY A 17 3.07 45.88 19.97
N TYR A 18 2.24 45.06 19.36
CA TYR A 18 1.36 44.13 20.08
C TYR A 18 2.11 42.90 20.61
N LYS A 19 3.24 42.55 19.99
CA LYS A 19 4.12 41.47 20.44
C LYS A 19 5.55 41.94 20.58
N THR A 20 6.25 41.43 21.57
CA THR A 20 7.71 41.58 21.60
C THR A 20 8.34 40.69 20.55
N ARG A 21 9.46 41.07 19.98
CA ARG A 21 10.21 40.26 18.98
C ARG A 21 10.52 38.86 19.51
N GLU A 22 10.96 38.79 20.75
CA GLU A 22 11.28 37.53 21.42
C GLU A 22 10.08 36.60 21.55
N LYS A 23 8.90 37.15 21.86
CA LYS A 23 7.66 36.40 21.96
C LYS A 23 7.23 35.86 20.60
N ALA A 24 7.26 36.64 19.53
CA ALA A 24 6.91 36.19 18.19
C ALA A 24 7.83 35.07 17.69
N ILE A 25 9.15 35.19 17.92
CA ILE A 25 10.15 34.18 17.58
C ILE A 25 9.88 32.88 18.37
N THR A 26 9.60 33.01 19.68
CA THR A 26 9.34 31.85 20.53
C THR A 26 8.06 31.09 20.11
N GLU A 27 7.01 31.82 19.79
CA GLU A 27 5.74 31.22 19.34
C GLU A 27 5.90 30.52 17.97
N ALA A 28 6.57 31.16 17.00
CA ALA A 28 6.83 30.56 15.68
C ALA A 28 7.66 29.28 15.78
N LEU A 29 8.70 29.27 16.60
CA LEU A 29 9.52 28.08 16.82
C LEU A 29 8.76 27.00 17.61
N ALA A 30 7.89 27.36 18.54
CA ALA A 30 7.07 26.41 19.29
C ALA A 30 6.13 25.61 18.37
N LEU A 31 5.60 26.25 17.32
CA LEU A 31 4.79 25.60 16.29
C LEU A 31 5.63 24.67 15.39
N SER A 32 6.90 24.96 15.20
CA SER A 32 7.82 24.14 14.41
C SER A 32 8.30 22.87 15.14
N ILE A 33 8.24 22.86 16.49
CA ILE A 33 8.58 21.69 17.32
C ILE A 33 7.32 20.82 17.45
N ALA A 34 7.11 19.96 16.46
CA ALA A 34 6.01 18.99 16.42
C ALA A 34 6.34 17.70 17.17
N GLU A 35 5.32 16.96 17.58
CA GLU A 35 5.50 15.59 18.07
C GLU A 35 6.07 14.72 16.92
N PRO A 36 7.04 13.83 17.24
CA PRO A 36 7.62 12.96 16.21
C PRO A 36 6.58 12.01 15.65
N LYS A 37 6.51 11.93 14.33
CA LYS A 37 5.49 11.16 13.60
C LYS A 37 5.75 9.65 13.63
N ASP A 38 7.02 9.26 13.76
CA ASP A 38 7.43 7.86 13.76
C ASP A 38 8.59 7.59 14.74
N TYR A 39 9.02 6.33 14.76
CA TYR A 39 10.13 5.88 15.60
C TYR A 39 11.45 6.59 15.24
N TYR A 40 11.74 6.76 13.96
CA TYR A 40 13.00 7.36 13.49
C TYR A 40 13.07 8.86 13.83
N GLU A 41 12.00 9.61 13.58
CA GLU A 41 11.92 11.02 14.01
C GLU A 41 12.09 11.13 15.53
N SER A 42 11.48 10.21 16.28
CA SER A 42 11.59 10.17 17.74
C SER A 42 13.03 9.90 18.23
N GLU A 43 13.74 8.97 17.58
CA GLU A 43 15.13 8.66 17.95
C GLU A 43 16.11 9.76 17.49
N ARG A 44 15.92 10.34 16.31
CA ARG A 44 16.70 11.52 15.86
C ARG A 44 16.50 12.72 16.78
N LEU A 45 15.27 12.96 17.21
CA LEU A 45 14.97 14.02 18.16
C LEU A 45 15.60 13.72 19.52
N ASN A 46 15.56 12.49 20.02
CA ASN A 46 16.25 12.05 21.21
C ASN A 46 17.78 12.24 21.11
N LEU A 47 18.38 11.94 19.97
CA LEU A 47 19.80 12.16 19.71
C LEU A 47 20.15 13.66 19.81
N ILE A 48 19.44 14.53 19.08
CA ILE A 48 19.65 15.98 19.09
C ILE A 48 19.54 16.52 20.52
N VAL A 49 18.48 16.15 21.24
CA VAL A 49 18.24 16.62 22.60
C VAL A 49 19.31 16.11 23.57
N THR A 50 19.80 14.89 23.37
CA THR A 50 20.89 14.34 24.18
C THR A 50 22.20 15.07 23.93
N MET A 51 22.52 15.39 22.65
CA MET A 51 23.71 16.17 22.29
C MET A 51 23.66 17.58 22.91
N ILE A 52 22.49 18.24 22.92
CA ILE A 52 22.29 19.52 23.60
C ILE A 52 22.50 19.37 25.11
N ALA A 53 21.91 18.34 25.73
CA ALA A 53 22.04 18.08 27.18
C ALA A 53 23.47 17.77 27.61
N MET A 54 24.27 17.18 26.73
CA MET A 54 25.69 16.89 26.95
C MET A 54 26.62 18.08 26.63
N GLY A 55 26.07 19.19 26.11
CA GLY A 55 26.86 20.33 25.69
C GLY A 55 27.72 20.11 24.44
N ILE A 56 27.40 19.07 23.66
CA ILE A 56 28.06 18.74 22.38
C ILE A 56 27.47 19.59 21.24
N LEU A 57 26.19 19.90 21.32
CA LEU A 57 25.45 20.70 20.32
C LEU A 57 24.94 21.99 20.95
N ASP A 58 25.28 23.14 20.36
CA ASP A 58 24.73 24.44 20.70
C ASP A 58 23.89 24.99 19.56
N ILE A 59 22.73 25.56 19.86
CA ILE A 59 21.80 26.14 18.88
C ILE A 59 21.59 27.61 19.17
N LYS A 60 21.68 28.43 18.14
CA LYS A 60 21.37 29.86 18.19
C LYS A 60 20.38 30.23 17.10
N ILE A 61 19.60 31.28 17.35
CA ILE A 61 18.59 31.78 16.44
C ILE A 61 19.12 33.05 15.77
N ALA A 62 19.00 33.12 14.43
CA ALA A 62 19.35 34.27 13.63
C ALA A 62 18.11 34.90 12.99
N PHE A 63 18.06 36.25 13.00
CA PHE A 63 17.06 37.01 12.26
C PHE A 63 17.66 38.38 11.84
N MET A 64 17.16 38.91 10.73
CA MET A 64 17.58 40.21 10.23
C MET A 64 16.73 41.32 10.85
N GLU A 65 17.39 42.38 11.34
CA GLU A 65 16.74 43.62 11.76
C GLU A 65 16.71 44.60 10.59
N THR A 66 15.53 45.04 10.22
CA THR A 66 15.32 46.11 9.22
C THR A 66 14.56 47.27 9.83
N ASP A 67 14.60 48.42 9.18
CA ASP A 67 13.89 49.62 9.64
C ASP A 67 12.37 49.43 9.67
N THR A 68 11.86 48.37 8.94
CA THR A 68 10.44 48.03 8.82
C THR A 68 10.07 46.77 9.58
N GLY A 69 10.98 46.13 10.34
CA GLY A 69 10.66 44.94 11.13
C GLY A 69 11.74 43.85 11.13
N ILE A 70 11.28 42.60 11.19
CA ILE A 70 12.13 41.39 11.23
C ILE A 70 12.00 40.66 9.92
N ASN A 71 13.14 40.18 9.37
CA ASN A 71 13.18 39.32 8.21
C ASN A 71 13.95 38.03 8.51
N ILE A 72 13.74 37.02 7.66
CA ILE A 72 14.38 35.70 7.76
C ILE A 72 15.85 35.81 7.33
N TYR A 73 16.76 35.21 8.09
CA TYR A 73 18.13 34.97 7.69
C TYR A 73 18.21 33.75 6.77
N HIS A 74 18.81 33.89 5.59
CA HIS A 74 18.77 32.87 4.55
C HIS A 74 20.14 32.44 4.00
N GLU A 75 21.24 32.90 4.56
CA GLU A 75 22.58 32.47 4.16
C GLU A 75 22.85 31.05 4.64
N LYS A 76 23.48 30.23 3.79
CA LYS A 76 23.89 28.85 4.10
C LYS A 76 25.41 28.79 4.11
N ILE A 77 25.97 28.73 5.29
CA ILE A 77 27.40 28.65 5.53
C ILE A 77 27.67 27.47 6.47
N ALA A 78 28.66 26.65 6.14
CA ALA A 78 29.14 25.65 7.06
C ALA A 78 30.65 25.53 7.03
N LEU A 79 31.20 25.11 8.17
CA LEU A 79 32.61 24.86 8.37
C LEU A 79 32.75 23.52 9.12
N PHE A 80 33.56 22.64 8.58
CA PHE A 80 33.92 21.36 9.22
C PHE A 80 35.42 21.37 9.49
N GLU A 81 35.82 20.90 10.65
CA GLU A 81 37.23 20.77 11.05
C GLU A 81 37.44 19.33 11.57
N ASP A 82 38.52 18.69 11.10
CA ASP A 82 38.93 17.37 11.59
C ASP A 82 39.92 17.50 12.77
N ASN A 83 40.25 16.35 13.37
CA ASN A 83 41.17 16.30 14.51
C ASN A 83 42.62 16.68 14.16
N TYR A 84 42.94 16.89 12.88
CA TYR A 84 44.25 17.29 12.38
C TYR A 84 44.31 18.79 12.02
N GLY A 85 43.21 19.52 12.21
CA GLY A 85 43.09 20.94 11.88
C GLY A 85 42.80 21.22 10.40
N ASN A 86 42.50 20.21 9.59
CA ASN A 86 42.04 20.42 8.22
C ASN A 86 40.61 20.91 8.22
N LYS A 87 40.32 21.93 7.39
CA LYS A 87 39.01 22.56 7.36
C LYS A 87 38.40 22.51 5.96
N ILE A 88 37.09 22.22 5.91
CA ILE A 88 36.26 22.42 4.72
C ILE A 88 35.21 23.47 5.02
N GLY A 89 35.21 24.53 4.21
CA GLY A 89 34.18 25.54 4.26
C GLY A 89 33.30 25.53 3.02
N PHE A 90 32.03 25.72 3.19
CA PHE A 90 31.15 25.96 2.07
C PHE A 90 30.19 27.12 2.28
N ASN A 91 29.76 27.71 1.16
CA ASN A 91 28.77 28.76 1.10
C ASN A 91 27.87 28.54 -0.13
N GLY A 92 26.57 28.79 -0.01
CA GLY A 92 25.65 28.58 -1.11
C GLY A 92 24.17 28.73 -0.74
N SER A 93 23.31 28.25 -1.61
CA SER A 93 21.86 28.24 -1.43
C SER A 93 21.29 26.92 -0.91
N LEU A 94 22.10 25.87 -0.86
CA LEU A 94 21.67 24.52 -0.50
C LEU A 94 21.10 24.46 0.93
N ASN A 95 19.83 24.11 1.04
CA ASN A 95 19.20 23.76 2.32
C ASN A 95 19.38 22.26 2.61
N GLU A 96 19.75 21.90 3.82
CA GLU A 96 19.70 20.53 4.31
C GLU A 96 18.25 20.12 4.58
N SER A 97 17.43 20.12 3.54
CA SER A 97 16.05 19.67 3.56
C SER A 97 15.82 18.77 2.37
N GLU A 98 14.85 17.89 2.48
CA GLU A 98 14.48 16.99 1.38
C GLU A 98 14.14 17.76 0.09
N ASN A 99 13.46 18.91 0.21
CA ASN A 99 13.15 19.79 -0.91
C ASN A 99 14.41 20.44 -1.49
N GLY A 100 15.37 20.87 -0.66
CA GLY A 100 16.63 21.46 -1.12
C GLY A 100 17.51 20.45 -1.86
N LEU A 101 17.59 19.23 -1.35
CA LEU A 101 18.43 18.19 -1.92
C LEU A 101 17.81 17.51 -3.16
N LYS A 102 16.47 17.43 -3.26
CA LYS A 102 15.78 16.65 -4.31
C LYS A 102 15.04 17.51 -5.34
N ASN A 103 14.48 18.66 -4.94
CA ASN A 103 13.47 19.35 -5.75
C ASN A 103 13.87 20.76 -6.22
N ASN A 104 14.87 21.40 -5.61
CA ASN A 104 15.31 22.74 -5.98
C ASN A 104 16.61 22.70 -6.79
N PHE A 105 16.82 23.72 -7.63
CA PHE A 105 18.13 23.97 -8.23
C PHE A 105 18.96 24.76 -7.22
N GLU A 106 19.94 24.09 -6.60
CA GLU A 106 20.80 24.65 -5.57
C GLU A 106 22.25 24.59 -6.01
N SER A 107 23.04 25.54 -5.55
CA SER A 107 24.49 25.60 -5.80
C SER A 107 25.25 25.78 -4.50
N ILE A 108 26.36 25.09 -4.38
CA ILE A 108 27.30 25.29 -3.28
C ILE A 108 28.75 25.45 -3.82
N ASP A 109 29.48 26.34 -3.24
CA ASP A 109 30.92 26.47 -3.42
C ASP A 109 31.62 25.85 -2.22
N THR A 110 32.50 24.88 -2.46
CA THR A 110 33.23 24.16 -1.42
C THR A 110 34.73 24.39 -1.54
N TYR A 111 35.38 24.73 -0.44
CA TYR A 111 36.81 25.04 -0.35
C TYR A 111 37.47 24.17 0.72
N CYS A 112 38.70 23.69 0.44
CA CYS A 112 39.46 22.80 1.32
C CYS A 112 40.79 23.48 1.74
N SER A 113 41.06 23.60 3.05
CA SER A 113 42.26 24.27 3.56
C SER A 113 43.59 23.67 3.11
N TRP A 114 43.58 22.36 2.82
CA TRP A 114 44.82 21.62 2.43
C TRP A 114 45.07 21.56 0.93
N LYS A 115 44.24 22.16 0.10
CA LYS A 115 44.34 21.99 -1.36
C LYS A 115 45.32 22.95 -2.01
N ASN A 116 45.27 24.24 -1.66
CA ASN A 116 46.17 25.29 -2.07
C ASN A 116 45.94 26.57 -1.26
N GLU A 117 46.89 27.51 -1.28
CA GLU A 117 46.87 28.77 -0.52
C GLU A 117 45.62 29.63 -0.81
N SER A 118 45.11 29.62 -2.02
CA SER A 118 43.92 30.40 -2.40
C SER A 118 42.65 29.81 -1.77
N GLU A 119 42.51 28.51 -1.70
CA GLU A 119 41.39 27.85 -1.01
C GLU A 119 41.52 27.97 0.51
N GLU A 120 42.73 27.84 1.06
CA GLU A 120 42.98 28.04 2.48
C GLU A 120 42.52 29.46 2.94
N LYS A 121 42.91 30.51 2.23
CA LYS A 121 42.44 31.89 2.52
C LYS A 121 40.92 32.05 2.39
N ARG A 122 40.26 31.26 1.55
CA ARG A 122 38.79 31.28 1.45
C ARG A 122 38.14 30.58 2.64
N VAL A 123 38.70 29.47 3.09
CA VAL A 123 38.25 28.77 4.30
C VAL A 123 38.43 29.66 5.53
N GLU A 124 39.59 30.31 5.70
CA GLU A 124 39.83 31.27 6.77
C GLU A 124 38.82 32.42 6.79
N ARG A 125 38.45 32.94 5.63
CA ARG A 125 37.42 33.99 5.52
C ARG A 125 36.02 33.46 5.91
N ILE A 126 35.69 32.22 5.55
CA ILE A 126 34.43 31.58 5.94
C ILE A 126 34.40 31.42 7.45
N GLU A 127 35.49 30.96 8.05
CA GLU A 127 35.65 30.81 9.50
C GLU A 127 35.50 32.13 10.24
N GLU A 128 36.17 33.17 9.77
CA GLU A 128 36.08 34.53 10.35
C GLU A 128 34.66 35.09 10.28
N ASN A 129 33.99 34.91 9.14
CA ASN A 129 32.61 35.32 8.95
C ASN A 129 31.66 34.56 9.85
N PHE A 130 31.80 33.21 9.94
CA PHE A 130 31.04 32.41 10.87
C PHE A 130 31.25 32.81 12.33
N GLY A 131 32.50 33.10 12.72
CA GLY A 131 32.84 33.59 14.07
C GLY A 131 32.19 34.95 14.39
N LYS A 132 32.16 35.87 13.44
CA LYS A 132 31.44 37.16 13.59
C LYS A 132 29.93 36.93 13.72
N LEU A 133 29.38 36.04 12.90
CA LEU A 133 27.98 35.65 12.93
C LEU A 133 27.62 35.05 14.29
N TRP A 134 28.33 34.01 14.70
CA TRP A 134 28.07 33.29 15.95
C TRP A 134 28.10 34.17 17.19
N ASN A 135 28.95 35.20 17.20
CA ASN A 135 29.13 36.12 18.30
C ASN A 135 28.32 37.44 18.19
N ASP A 136 27.26 37.48 17.38
CA ASP A 136 26.36 38.64 17.18
C ASP A 136 27.12 39.91 16.76
N LYS A 137 28.17 39.78 15.93
CA LYS A 137 28.99 40.89 15.45
C LYS A 137 28.70 41.31 14.01
N THR A 138 27.70 40.72 13.38
CA THR A 138 27.30 41.01 12.00
C THR A 138 26.26 42.12 11.96
N LYS A 139 26.52 43.20 11.18
CA LYS A 139 25.59 44.33 11.08
C LYS A 139 24.24 43.90 10.52
N LYS A 140 23.15 44.42 11.08
CA LYS A 140 21.75 44.14 10.71
C LYS A 140 21.30 42.69 10.92
N LEU A 141 22.12 41.84 11.50
CA LEU A 141 21.77 40.48 11.87
C LEU A 141 21.91 40.36 13.39
N ARG A 142 20.91 39.74 14.00
CA ARG A 142 20.90 39.44 15.42
C ARG A 142 20.96 37.93 15.62
N ILE A 143 21.84 37.55 16.54
CA ILE A 143 21.99 36.17 16.98
C ILE A 143 21.68 36.11 18.46
N VAL A 144 20.66 35.34 18.80
CA VAL A 144 20.18 35.13 20.18
C VAL A 144 20.28 33.67 20.59
N PRO A 145 20.49 33.41 21.89
CA PRO A 145 20.41 32.04 22.41
C PRO A 145 19.04 31.40 22.11
N PHE A 146 19.01 30.07 22.03
CA PHE A 146 17.75 29.34 21.88
C PHE A 146 16.88 29.54 23.16
N PRO A 147 15.58 29.89 23.02
CA PRO A 147 14.74 30.20 24.19
C PRO A 147 14.63 29.01 25.14
N LYS A 148 14.83 29.26 26.43
CA LYS A 148 14.81 28.21 27.47
C LYS A 148 13.51 27.40 27.49
N ILE A 149 12.38 28.07 27.32
CA ILE A 149 11.07 27.42 27.29
C ILE A 149 10.91 26.38 26.17
N LEU A 150 11.55 26.63 25.03
CA LEU A 150 11.59 25.71 23.91
C LEU A 150 12.62 24.60 24.13
N LEU A 151 13.71 24.90 24.81
CA LEU A 151 14.68 23.91 25.23
C LEU A 151 14.04 22.91 26.21
N ASP A 152 13.29 23.41 27.18
CA ASP A 152 12.53 22.58 28.13
C ASP A 152 11.51 21.70 27.40
N LYS A 153 10.82 22.21 26.37
CA LYS A 153 9.93 21.41 25.51
C LYS A 153 10.71 20.34 24.75
N LEU A 154 11.85 20.68 24.15
CA LEU A 154 12.71 19.69 23.47
C LEU A 154 13.18 18.62 24.44
N MET A 155 13.53 18.98 25.68
CA MET A 155 13.98 18.02 26.70
C MET A 155 12.92 16.96 27.05
N THR A 156 11.63 17.19 26.81
CA THR A 156 10.59 16.16 27.03
C THR A 156 10.74 14.98 26.08
N PHE A 157 11.41 15.12 24.94
CA PHE A 157 11.67 14.04 24.00
C PHE A 157 12.92 13.23 24.32
N LYS A 158 13.67 13.58 25.38
CA LYS A 158 14.86 12.86 25.82
C LYS A 158 14.47 11.50 26.39
N LYS A 159 15.00 10.43 25.79
CA LYS A 159 14.90 9.06 26.26
C LYS A 159 16.16 8.65 27.01
N GLY A 160 16.07 7.64 27.89
CA GLY A 160 17.20 7.24 28.75
C GLY A 160 18.41 6.64 28.04
N GLN A 161 18.22 6.10 26.85
CA GLN A 161 19.28 5.57 26.00
C GLN A 161 19.22 6.23 24.62
N VAL A 162 20.38 6.56 24.07
CA VAL A 162 20.53 7.06 22.70
C VAL A 162 21.04 5.91 21.86
N ASN A 163 20.37 5.60 20.79
CA ASN A 163 20.88 4.68 19.79
C ASN A 163 21.73 5.47 18.79
N PHE A 164 23.06 5.53 19.04
CA PHE A 164 24.02 6.15 18.13
C PHE A 164 24.19 5.36 16.83
N GLU A 165 23.66 4.16 16.73
CA GLU A 165 23.77 3.29 15.56
C GLU A 165 22.67 3.53 14.52
N LEU A 166 21.63 4.32 14.83
CA LEU A 166 20.56 4.64 13.90
C LEU A 166 21.05 5.31 12.60
N ASP A 167 22.12 6.07 12.66
CA ASP A 167 22.76 6.64 11.47
C ASP A 167 24.02 5.83 11.04
N ASN A 168 24.55 4.93 11.90
CA ASN A 168 25.67 4.06 11.59
C ASN A 168 25.28 2.80 10.83
N GLU A 169 24.00 2.46 10.73
CA GLU A 169 23.53 1.41 9.80
C GLU A 169 23.80 1.79 8.34
N GLN A 170 24.09 3.08 8.06
CA GLN A 170 24.62 3.54 6.76
C GLN A 170 26.14 3.71 6.72
N TYR A 171 26.85 3.74 7.87
CA TYR A 171 28.30 4.05 7.95
C TYR A 171 29.05 3.27 9.03
N SER A 172 28.91 1.94 9.11
CA SER A 172 29.85 1.17 9.93
C SER A 172 31.14 0.92 9.15
N ASN A 173 32.09 1.80 9.34
CA ASN A 173 33.45 1.62 8.88
C ASN A 173 34.31 1.02 9.98
N ASN A 174 34.79 -0.18 9.78
CA ASN A 174 36.16 -0.54 10.18
C ASN A 174 36.74 -1.56 9.25
N GLY A 175 37.68 -1.09 8.42
CA GLY A 175 38.77 -1.88 7.88
C GLY A 175 38.41 -2.89 6.80
N ILE A 176 38.78 -2.54 5.57
CA ILE A 176 38.66 -3.28 4.32
C ILE A 176 37.33 -2.95 3.63
N LEU A 177 37.39 -2.11 2.63
CA LEU A 177 36.32 -1.82 1.66
C LEU A 177 35.72 -3.13 1.10
N LYS A 178 34.75 -3.71 1.81
CA LYS A 178 33.69 -4.46 1.15
C LYS A 178 32.79 -3.39 0.52
N LYS A 179 32.75 -3.35 -0.79
CA LYS A 179 31.76 -2.63 -1.56
C LYS A 179 30.39 -2.99 -0.97
N ASP A 180 29.77 -2.08 -0.22
CA ASP A 180 28.46 -2.36 0.33
C ASP A 180 27.54 -2.77 -0.81
N SER A 181 26.93 -3.93 -0.67
CA SER A 181 26.07 -4.50 -1.70
C SER A 181 24.84 -3.59 -1.83
N ILE A 182 24.60 -3.11 -3.06
CA ILE A 182 23.41 -2.30 -3.37
C ILE A 182 22.15 -3.12 -3.10
N PHE A 183 22.20 -4.43 -3.41
CA PHE A 183 21.10 -5.36 -3.16
C PHE A 183 21.38 -6.17 -1.90
N HIS A 184 20.56 -6.03 -0.87
CA HIS A 184 20.73 -6.73 0.41
C HIS A 184 19.39 -7.08 1.04
N VAL A 185 19.38 -8.11 1.87
CA VAL A 185 18.22 -8.44 2.71
C VAL A 185 18.30 -7.56 3.95
N PRO A 186 17.28 -6.75 4.28
CA PRO A 186 17.28 -5.92 5.48
C PRO A 186 17.47 -6.77 6.75
N GLU A 187 18.22 -6.27 7.73
CA GLU A 187 18.57 -7.04 8.95
C GLU A 187 17.33 -7.44 9.78
N ASN A 188 16.28 -6.63 9.75
CA ASN A 188 15.00 -6.89 10.41
C ASN A 188 14.12 -7.90 9.68
N VAL A 189 14.53 -8.40 8.51
CA VAL A 189 13.77 -9.35 7.69
C VAL A 189 14.38 -10.76 7.81
N THR A 190 13.57 -11.68 8.28
CA THR A 190 13.91 -13.10 8.29
C THR A 190 12.96 -13.85 7.37
N LEU A 191 13.52 -14.47 6.32
CA LEU A 191 12.75 -15.30 5.40
C LEU A 191 12.28 -16.57 6.11
N ARG A 192 11.00 -16.88 5.94
CA ARG A 192 10.41 -18.14 6.39
C ARG A 192 10.86 -19.29 5.49
N GLU A 193 10.78 -20.53 5.99
CA GLU A 193 11.25 -21.71 5.25
C GLU A 193 10.62 -21.83 3.86
N TYR A 194 9.30 -21.67 3.75
CA TYR A 194 8.62 -21.72 2.44
C TYR A 194 9.10 -20.62 1.46
N GLN A 195 9.54 -19.46 1.96
CA GLN A 195 10.11 -18.41 1.11
C GLN A 195 11.50 -18.80 0.61
N LYS A 196 12.30 -19.45 1.46
CA LYS A 196 13.61 -20.03 1.06
C LYS A 196 13.42 -21.16 0.04
N ASP A 197 12.39 -22.01 0.23
CA ASP A 197 12.02 -23.06 -0.72
C ASP A 197 11.67 -22.45 -2.09
N ALA A 198 10.88 -21.35 -2.10
CA ALA A 198 10.52 -20.65 -3.31
C ALA A 198 11.73 -20.08 -4.06
N VAL A 199 12.66 -19.44 -3.33
CA VAL A 199 13.93 -18.93 -3.90
C VAL A 199 14.73 -20.09 -4.50
N SER A 200 14.89 -21.19 -3.76
CA SER A 200 15.62 -22.38 -4.23
C SER A 200 14.96 -23.00 -5.46
N GLY A 201 13.61 -23.09 -5.47
CA GLY A 201 12.83 -23.59 -6.61
C GLY A 201 13.03 -22.73 -7.87
N TRP A 202 13.09 -21.42 -7.73
CA TRP A 202 13.34 -20.49 -8.82
C TRP A 202 14.77 -20.60 -9.39
N ILE A 203 15.75 -20.72 -8.52
CA ILE A 203 17.15 -20.97 -8.93
C ILE A 203 17.25 -22.26 -9.74
N ASN A 204 16.61 -23.34 -9.25
CA ASN A 204 16.62 -24.66 -9.91
C ASN A 204 15.87 -24.66 -11.27
N GLN A 205 14.99 -23.69 -11.51
CA GLN A 205 14.30 -23.47 -12.78
C GLN A 205 15.00 -22.40 -13.66
N ASN A 206 16.32 -22.26 -13.53
CA ASN A 206 17.12 -21.32 -14.32
C ASN A 206 16.66 -19.86 -14.21
N TYR A 207 16.21 -19.45 -13.01
CA TYR A 207 15.76 -18.08 -12.70
C TYR A 207 14.53 -17.65 -13.49
N GLN A 208 13.65 -18.60 -13.80
CA GLN A 208 12.30 -18.35 -14.34
C GLN A 208 11.29 -19.13 -13.51
N GLY A 209 10.16 -18.53 -13.20
CA GLY A 209 9.14 -19.26 -12.49
C GLY A 209 7.98 -18.45 -11.95
N ILE A 210 6.98 -19.19 -11.49
CA ILE A 210 5.73 -18.69 -10.96
C ILE A 210 5.67 -18.96 -9.45
N PHE A 211 5.33 -17.96 -8.67
CA PHE A 211 5.07 -18.08 -7.24
C PHE A 211 3.56 -18.01 -7.00
N SER A 212 2.93 -19.17 -6.91
CA SER A 212 1.52 -19.32 -6.57
C SER A 212 1.36 -19.27 -5.06
N MET A 213 1.28 -18.05 -4.51
CA MET A 213 1.27 -17.83 -3.08
C MET A 213 0.05 -17.01 -2.66
N SER A 214 -0.61 -17.40 -1.58
CA SER A 214 -1.80 -16.71 -1.05
C SER A 214 -1.50 -15.24 -0.70
N THR A 215 -2.52 -14.40 -0.77
CA THR A 215 -2.41 -12.98 -0.39
C THR A 215 -2.03 -12.87 1.10
N GLY A 216 -1.06 -12.02 1.42
CA GLY A 216 -0.57 -11.83 2.79
C GLY A 216 0.51 -12.83 3.23
N SER A 217 0.93 -13.75 2.37
CA SER A 217 2.03 -14.71 2.66
C SER A 217 3.44 -14.14 2.43
N GLY A 218 3.57 -12.89 1.97
CA GLY A 218 4.87 -12.25 1.74
C GLY A 218 5.46 -12.51 0.34
N LYS A 219 4.62 -12.56 -0.70
CA LYS A 219 5.06 -12.70 -2.12
C LYS A 219 6.12 -11.68 -2.52
N SER A 220 5.90 -10.38 -2.20
CA SER A 220 6.83 -9.30 -2.53
C SER A 220 8.20 -9.54 -1.90
N TYR A 221 8.24 -9.88 -0.61
CA TYR A 221 9.49 -10.19 0.11
C TYR A 221 10.22 -11.41 -0.47
N THR A 222 9.46 -12.40 -0.94
CA THR A 222 10.06 -13.58 -1.59
C THR A 222 10.70 -13.19 -2.93
N ALA A 223 10.03 -12.37 -3.73
CA ALA A 223 10.56 -11.87 -5.00
C ALA A 223 11.79 -10.95 -4.80
N LEU A 224 11.76 -10.08 -3.78
CA LEU A 224 12.91 -9.24 -3.41
C LEU A 224 14.09 -10.09 -2.93
N ALA A 225 13.86 -11.18 -2.22
CA ALA A 225 14.91 -12.12 -1.85
C ALA A 225 15.56 -12.81 -3.07
N CYS A 226 14.74 -13.17 -4.07
CA CYS A 226 15.22 -13.66 -5.36
C CYS A 226 16.06 -12.63 -6.10
N MET A 227 15.64 -11.37 -6.10
CA MET A 227 16.38 -10.25 -6.67
C MET A 227 17.76 -10.10 -6.03
N VAL A 228 17.82 -10.14 -4.71
CA VAL A 228 19.10 -10.05 -3.95
C VAL A 228 20.01 -11.24 -4.26
N ASP A 229 19.47 -12.47 -4.28
CA ASP A 229 20.27 -13.66 -4.60
C ASP A 229 20.83 -13.59 -6.02
N LEU A 230 20.02 -13.20 -6.99
CA LEU A 230 20.45 -13.02 -8.38
C LEU A 230 21.48 -11.90 -8.51
N ALA A 231 21.26 -10.75 -7.86
CA ALA A 231 22.20 -9.63 -7.90
C ALA A 231 23.57 -10.03 -7.32
N ARG A 232 23.58 -10.78 -6.21
CA ARG A 232 24.82 -11.32 -5.62
C ARG A 232 25.55 -12.25 -6.58
N LYS A 233 24.83 -13.12 -7.28
CA LYS A 233 25.41 -14.01 -8.31
C LYS A 233 25.99 -13.24 -9.49
N LEU A 234 25.39 -12.13 -9.85
CA LEU A 234 25.76 -11.29 -10.99
C LEU A 234 26.69 -10.13 -10.63
N GLU A 235 27.31 -10.16 -9.43
CA GLU A 235 28.19 -9.08 -8.95
C GLU A 235 27.52 -7.71 -9.01
N GLU A 236 26.23 -7.65 -8.69
CA GLU A 236 25.38 -6.45 -8.69
C GLU A 236 25.07 -5.84 -10.08
N LYS A 237 25.43 -6.52 -11.14
CA LYS A 237 25.18 -6.08 -12.52
C LYS A 237 23.79 -6.50 -12.97
N LEU A 238 22.76 -5.87 -12.38
CA LEU A 238 21.35 -6.25 -12.57
C LEU A 238 20.47 -5.01 -12.78
N ALA A 239 19.65 -5.04 -13.83
CA ALA A 239 18.52 -4.12 -14.02
C ALA A 239 17.22 -4.84 -13.65
N VAL A 240 16.35 -4.20 -12.90
CA VAL A 240 15.11 -4.81 -12.41
C VAL A 240 13.90 -4.00 -12.85
N PHE A 241 12.90 -4.67 -13.41
CA PHE A 241 11.59 -4.12 -13.68
C PHE A 241 10.54 -4.83 -12.82
N ILE A 242 9.81 -4.07 -12.02
CA ILE A 242 8.69 -4.56 -11.21
C ILE A 242 7.41 -3.99 -11.81
N VAL A 243 6.52 -4.87 -12.25
CA VAL A 243 5.27 -4.48 -12.90
C VAL A 243 4.09 -4.91 -12.04
N CYS A 244 3.24 -3.97 -11.67
CA CYS A 244 2.07 -4.21 -10.83
C CYS A 244 0.80 -3.63 -11.47
N PRO A 245 -0.41 -4.13 -11.13
CA PRO A 245 -1.62 -3.74 -11.86
C PRO A 245 -2.04 -2.28 -11.64
N TYR A 246 -1.76 -1.70 -10.46
CA TYR A 246 -2.33 -0.41 -10.06
C TYR A 246 -1.31 0.53 -9.42
N ILE A 247 -1.55 1.85 -9.55
CA ILE A 247 -0.66 2.90 -9.03
C ILE A 247 -0.42 2.77 -7.51
N HIS A 248 -1.45 2.44 -6.72
CA HIS A 248 -1.29 2.29 -5.27
C HIS A 248 -0.41 1.09 -4.86
N LEU A 249 -0.33 0.06 -5.72
CA LEU A 249 0.62 -1.05 -5.52
C LEU A 249 2.06 -0.62 -5.82
N VAL A 250 2.25 0.34 -6.73
CA VAL A 250 3.58 0.92 -6.99
C VAL A 250 4.14 1.52 -5.71
N GLY A 251 3.36 2.33 -4.98
CA GLY A 251 3.82 2.89 -3.70
C GLY A 251 4.14 1.82 -2.66
N GLN A 252 3.37 0.73 -2.61
CA GLN A 252 3.62 -0.39 -1.71
C GLN A 252 4.93 -1.14 -2.05
N TRP A 253 5.17 -1.36 -3.34
CA TRP A 253 6.42 -1.93 -3.81
C TRP A 253 7.62 -1.00 -3.57
N GLU A 254 7.44 0.31 -3.70
CA GLU A 254 8.46 1.32 -3.39
C GLU A 254 8.82 1.29 -1.90
N GLU A 255 7.83 1.27 -1.00
CA GLU A 255 8.04 1.14 0.46
C GLU A 255 8.76 -0.16 0.82
N ASP A 256 8.39 -1.28 0.20
CA ASP A 256 9.02 -2.58 0.44
C ASP A 256 10.43 -2.63 -0.14
N GLU A 257 10.65 -2.13 -1.35
CA GLU A 257 11.89 -2.28 -2.13
C GLU A 257 13.01 -1.35 -1.67
N VAL A 258 12.71 -0.14 -1.25
CA VAL A 258 13.73 0.88 -0.88
C VAL A 258 14.73 0.40 0.17
N ASN A 259 14.33 -0.54 1.01
CA ASN A 259 15.19 -1.14 2.02
C ASN A 259 15.99 -2.36 1.51
N TRP A 260 15.75 -2.82 0.27
CA TRP A 260 16.38 -4.00 -0.31
C TRP A 260 17.38 -3.68 -1.43
N ALA A 261 17.24 -2.50 -2.05
CA ALA A 261 18.07 -2.08 -3.18
C ALA A 261 18.23 -0.56 -3.23
N CYS A 262 18.55 -0.04 -4.42
CA CYS A 262 18.65 1.39 -4.66
C CYS A 262 17.25 2.04 -4.80
N THR A 263 17.16 3.36 -4.57
CA THR A 263 15.91 4.11 -4.82
C THR A 263 15.35 3.83 -6.21
N PRO A 264 14.12 3.31 -6.32
CA PRO A 264 13.56 2.89 -7.60
C PRO A 264 13.13 4.08 -8.46
N ILE A 265 13.13 3.86 -9.77
CA ILE A 265 12.52 4.78 -10.73
C ILE A 265 11.03 4.46 -10.81
N ILE A 266 10.19 5.40 -10.41
CA ILE A 266 8.74 5.24 -10.43
C ILE A 266 8.19 5.70 -11.76
N ALA A 267 7.63 4.76 -12.54
CA ALA A 267 7.16 5.02 -13.91
C ALA A 267 5.66 4.75 -14.06
N HIS A 268 4.85 5.80 -13.95
CA HIS A 268 3.41 5.75 -14.23
C HIS A 268 2.84 7.16 -14.51
N SER A 269 1.57 7.23 -14.94
CA SER A 269 0.91 8.49 -15.36
C SER A 269 0.83 9.57 -14.28
N LYS A 270 0.82 9.18 -12.99
CA LYS A 270 0.81 10.07 -11.83
C LYS A 270 2.14 10.06 -11.07
N SER A 271 3.24 9.64 -11.71
CA SER A 271 4.56 9.63 -11.07
C SER A 271 4.96 11.01 -10.56
N PRO A 272 5.62 11.10 -9.39
CA PRO A 272 6.28 12.33 -8.92
C PRO A 272 7.29 12.86 -9.96
N ASP A 273 8.09 11.99 -10.55
CA ASP A 273 8.95 12.35 -11.70
C ASP A 273 8.13 12.37 -12.99
N LYS A 274 7.77 13.56 -13.44
CA LYS A 274 7.05 13.76 -14.72
C LYS A 274 7.89 13.36 -15.95
N ASN A 275 9.21 13.29 -15.79
CA ASN A 275 10.17 12.94 -16.83
C ASN A 275 10.74 11.52 -16.65
N TRP A 276 10.04 10.62 -15.94
CA TRP A 276 10.48 9.26 -15.66
C TRP A 276 11.04 8.52 -16.89
N GLU A 277 10.51 8.79 -18.08
CA GLU A 277 11.00 8.20 -19.33
C GLU A 277 12.47 8.57 -19.59
N GLN A 278 12.82 9.85 -19.43
CA GLN A 278 14.21 10.32 -19.61
C GLN A 278 15.12 9.80 -18.50
N THR A 279 14.61 9.74 -17.26
CA THR A 279 15.33 9.19 -16.11
C THR A 279 15.65 7.71 -16.37
N LEU A 280 14.68 6.93 -16.85
CA LEU A 280 14.86 5.52 -17.18
C LEU A 280 15.82 5.32 -18.37
N ILE A 281 15.76 6.16 -19.41
CA ILE A 281 16.71 6.12 -20.53
C ILE A 281 18.14 6.43 -20.05
N LYS A 282 18.30 7.36 -19.12
CA LYS A 282 19.63 7.65 -18.51
C LYS A 282 20.13 6.46 -17.71
N ALA A 283 19.27 5.81 -16.91
CA ALA A 283 19.60 4.61 -16.16
C ALA A 283 20.00 3.45 -17.09
N TYR A 284 19.21 3.20 -18.16
CA TYR A 284 19.58 2.21 -19.19
C TYR A 284 20.95 2.48 -19.80
N LYS A 285 21.25 3.74 -20.17
CA LYS A 285 22.58 4.09 -20.75
C LYS A 285 23.72 3.83 -19.76
N ARG A 286 23.51 4.15 -18.48
CA ARG A 286 24.49 3.88 -17.41
C ARG A 286 24.68 2.39 -17.21
N PHE A 287 23.58 1.63 -17.16
CA PHE A 287 23.62 0.17 -17.07
C PHE A 287 24.38 -0.45 -18.23
N ARG A 288 24.06 -0.06 -19.48
CA ARG A 288 24.75 -0.55 -20.67
C ARG A 288 26.27 -0.24 -20.71
N ASN A 289 26.66 0.96 -20.27
CA ASN A 289 28.04 1.42 -20.39
C ASN A 289 28.93 1.06 -19.18
N SER A 290 28.36 0.95 -17.99
CA SER A 290 29.10 0.78 -16.75
C SER A 290 28.47 -0.25 -15.80
N GLU A 291 27.48 -1.00 -16.28
CA GLU A 291 26.76 -2.04 -15.53
C GLU A 291 26.20 -1.56 -14.19
N LYS A 292 25.95 -0.25 -14.05
CA LYS A 292 25.32 0.31 -12.83
C LYS A 292 23.89 -0.17 -12.69
N PRO A 293 23.55 -0.85 -11.59
CA PRO A 293 22.20 -1.38 -11.39
C PRO A 293 21.14 -0.29 -11.26
N PHE A 294 19.91 -0.66 -11.51
CA PHE A 294 18.74 0.16 -11.21
C PHE A 294 17.49 -0.71 -11.05
N VAL A 295 16.51 -0.17 -10.34
CA VAL A 295 15.17 -0.75 -10.20
C VAL A 295 14.16 0.23 -10.79
N CYS A 296 13.20 -0.28 -11.57
CA CYS A 296 12.08 0.48 -12.11
C CYS A 296 10.79 -0.19 -11.69
N ILE A 297 9.89 0.55 -11.03
CA ILE A 297 8.56 0.08 -10.65
C ILE A 297 7.53 0.78 -11.53
N THR A 298 6.64 0.01 -12.14
CA THR A 298 5.67 0.52 -13.12
C THR A 298 4.31 -0.16 -13.01
N THR A 299 3.29 0.42 -13.65
CA THR A 299 1.97 -0.20 -13.77
C THR A 299 1.81 -0.99 -15.06
N ASN A 300 0.85 -1.93 -15.10
CA ASN A 300 0.49 -2.68 -16.31
C ASN A 300 0.22 -1.76 -17.52
N ASP A 301 -0.50 -0.66 -17.31
CA ASP A 301 -0.82 0.28 -18.38
C ASP A 301 0.41 1.04 -18.89
N THR A 302 1.29 1.44 -17.97
CA THR A 302 2.54 2.12 -18.37
C THR A 302 3.51 1.12 -18.99
N PHE A 303 3.59 -0.10 -18.49
CA PHE A 303 4.35 -1.19 -19.11
C PHE A 303 3.91 -1.43 -20.55
N ALA A 304 2.58 -1.42 -20.79
CA ALA A 304 2.01 -1.58 -22.13
C ALA A 304 2.13 -0.34 -23.03
N SER A 305 2.63 0.78 -22.52
CA SER A 305 2.80 2.00 -23.31
C SER A 305 3.97 1.86 -24.31
N GLU A 306 3.84 2.53 -25.46
CA GLU A 306 4.90 2.58 -26.46
C GLU A 306 6.23 3.10 -25.89
N LYS A 307 6.18 4.09 -24.99
CA LYS A 307 7.35 4.66 -24.32
C LYS A 307 8.14 3.61 -23.54
N MET A 308 7.47 2.80 -22.75
CA MET A 308 8.10 1.75 -21.94
C MET A 308 8.59 0.60 -22.83
N GLN A 309 7.79 0.14 -23.78
CA GLN A 309 8.17 -0.92 -24.71
C GLN A 309 9.40 -0.54 -25.55
N ASN A 310 9.49 0.71 -26.01
CA ASN A 310 10.67 1.24 -26.70
C ASN A 310 11.94 1.23 -25.85
N ILE A 311 11.84 1.25 -24.54
CA ILE A 311 13.00 1.13 -23.65
C ILE A 311 13.34 -0.35 -23.42
N ILE A 312 12.33 -1.18 -23.14
CA ILE A 312 12.51 -2.62 -22.86
C ILE A 312 13.11 -3.35 -24.07
N THR A 313 12.70 -3.03 -25.28
CA THR A 313 13.21 -3.63 -26.52
C THR A 313 14.67 -3.27 -26.83
N ARG A 314 15.26 -2.28 -26.12
CA ARG A 314 16.70 -1.95 -26.27
C ARG A 314 17.62 -2.91 -25.53
N PHE A 315 17.10 -3.66 -24.58
CA PHE A 315 17.88 -4.69 -23.91
C PHE A 315 18.07 -5.90 -24.83
N ASN A 316 19.20 -6.55 -24.72
CA ASN A 316 19.50 -7.81 -25.41
C ASN A 316 19.61 -8.95 -24.39
N GLU A 317 19.65 -10.19 -24.88
CA GLU A 317 19.72 -11.40 -24.04
C GLU A 317 21.01 -11.51 -23.20
N GLU A 318 22.07 -10.83 -23.58
CA GLU A 318 23.35 -10.82 -22.84
C GLU A 318 23.29 -9.93 -21.61
N GLN A 319 22.34 -8.98 -21.56
CA GLN A 319 22.20 -8.08 -20.42
C GLN A 319 21.37 -8.71 -19.30
N ASN A 320 21.84 -8.52 -18.08
CA ASN A 320 21.20 -9.07 -16.90
C ASN A 320 19.97 -8.23 -16.50
N VAL A 321 18.81 -8.66 -16.93
CA VAL A 321 17.54 -8.02 -16.63
C VAL A 321 16.60 -9.00 -15.93
N LEU A 322 16.02 -8.58 -14.81
CA LEU A 322 14.99 -9.30 -14.07
C LEU A 322 13.62 -8.59 -14.26
N LEU A 323 12.64 -9.35 -14.70
CA LEU A 323 11.24 -8.92 -14.76
C LEU A 323 10.45 -9.61 -13.64
N ILE A 324 9.90 -8.82 -12.72
CA ILE A 324 8.98 -9.27 -11.69
C ILE A 324 7.59 -8.73 -12.04
N VAL A 325 6.61 -9.62 -12.18
CA VAL A 325 5.23 -9.26 -12.50
C VAL A 325 4.32 -9.64 -11.33
N ASP A 326 3.76 -8.64 -10.68
CA ASP A 326 2.77 -8.85 -9.61
C ASP A 326 1.37 -9.00 -10.19
N GLU A 327 0.54 -9.82 -9.53
CA GLU A 327 -0.77 -10.25 -10.04
C GLU A 327 -0.68 -10.69 -11.52
N ALA A 328 0.30 -11.54 -11.79
CA ALA A 328 0.74 -11.93 -13.14
C ALA A 328 -0.38 -12.55 -14.00
N HIS A 329 -1.46 -13.05 -13.38
CA HIS A 329 -2.63 -13.53 -14.12
C HIS A 329 -3.23 -12.47 -15.07
N ASN A 330 -3.01 -11.18 -14.83
CA ASN A 330 -3.45 -10.10 -15.73
C ASN A 330 -2.74 -10.15 -17.08
N PHE A 331 -1.49 -10.65 -17.10
CA PHE A 331 -0.69 -10.80 -18.30
C PHE A 331 -1.10 -11.96 -19.21
N GLY A 332 -2.04 -12.82 -18.79
CA GLY A 332 -2.70 -13.77 -19.69
C GLY A 332 -3.70 -13.12 -20.65
N SER A 333 -4.09 -11.85 -20.45
CA SER A 333 -4.96 -11.13 -21.39
C SER A 333 -4.26 -10.94 -22.75
N LYS A 334 -5.04 -10.93 -23.85
CA LYS A 334 -4.49 -10.80 -25.22
C LYS A 334 -3.55 -9.59 -25.33
N ARG A 335 -3.97 -8.43 -24.83
CA ARG A 335 -3.19 -7.17 -24.90
C ARG A 335 -1.84 -7.28 -24.20
N LEU A 336 -1.80 -7.80 -22.97
CA LEU A 336 -0.58 -7.82 -22.17
C LEU A 336 0.33 -9.00 -22.50
N SER A 337 -0.25 -10.16 -22.89
CA SER A 337 0.54 -11.33 -23.26
C SER A 337 1.40 -11.12 -24.52
N GLU A 338 0.94 -10.29 -25.44
CA GLU A 338 1.68 -9.96 -26.68
C GLU A 338 2.85 -8.98 -26.42
N LEU A 339 2.92 -8.37 -25.25
CA LEU A 339 3.95 -7.40 -24.86
C LEU A 339 5.00 -7.98 -23.91
N LEU A 340 4.91 -9.26 -23.58
CA LEU A 340 5.91 -9.94 -22.76
C LEU A 340 7.24 -10.04 -23.51
N PRO A 341 8.34 -9.47 -22.96
CA PRO A 341 9.60 -9.32 -23.69
C PRO A 341 10.42 -10.61 -23.68
N GLU A 342 10.57 -11.27 -24.82
CA GLU A 342 11.35 -12.51 -24.97
C GLU A 342 12.85 -12.34 -24.68
N ASN A 343 13.38 -11.13 -24.87
CA ASN A 343 14.78 -10.78 -24.63
C ASN A 343 15.15 -10.67 -23.14
N ILE A 344 14.21 -10.78 -22.21
CA ILE A 344 14.48 -10.76 -20.76
C ILE A 344 14.65 -12.20 -20.27
N LYS A 345 15.82 -12.49 -19.72
CA LYS A 345 16.21 -13.85 -19.28
C LYS A 345 15.63 -14.24 -17.94
N TYR A 346 15.64 -13.36 -16.94
CA TYR A 346 15.24 -13.67 -15.57
C TYR A 346 13.81 -13.18 -15.32
N ARG A 347 12.92 -14.08 -14.88
CA ARG A 347 11.47 -13.80 -14.84
C ARG A 347 10.85 -14.35 -13.57
N ILE A 348 10.02 -13.55 -12.91
CA ILE A 348 9.20 -13.95 -11.76
C ILE A 348 7.76 -13.52 -12.00
N ALA A 349 6.84 -14.45 -11.90
CA ALA A 349 5.41 -14.18 -11.84
C ALA A 349 4.89 -14.40 -10.43
N LEU A 350 4.22 -13.41 -9.86
CA LEU A 350 3.57 -13.49 -8.56
C LEU A 350 2.06 -13.52 -8.73
N SER A 351 1.40 -14.50 -8.14
CA SER A 351 -0.06 -14.54 -8.12
C SER A 351 -0.56 -15.39 -6.96
N ALA A 352 -1.73 -15.05 -6.41
CA ALA A 352 -2.44 -15.95 -5.50
C ALA A 352 -3.19 -17.06 -6.28
N THR A 353 -3.54 -16.77 -7.53
CA THR A 353 -4.26 -17.66 -8.44
C THR A 353 -3.75 -17.40 -9.86
N ILE A 354 -2.77 -18.18 -10.32
CA ILE A 354 -2.18 -17.97 -11.64
C ILE A 354 -3.09 -18.44 -12.77
N LYS A 355 -3.88 -19.49 -12.52
CA LYS A 355 -4.84 -19.99 -13.49
C LYS A 355 -5.95 -18.97 -13.68
N ARG A 356 -6.22 -18.62 -14.92
CA ARG A 356 -7.23 -17.65 -15.29
C ARG A 356 -8.59 -18.34 -15.42
N HIS A 357 -9.57 -17.74 -14.77
CA HIS A 357 -10.94 -18.20 -14.88
C HIS A 357 -11.45 -18.05 -16.32
N MET A 358 -11.97 -19.10 -16.92
CA MET A 358 -12.48 -19.13 -18.30
C MET A 358 -11.47 -18.76 -19.40
N ASP A 359 -10.18 -18.79 -19.13
CA ASP A 359 -9.16 -18.43 -20.10
C ASP A 359 -7.93 -19.36 -20.03
N LYS A 360 -8.13 -20.56 -20.58
CA LYS A 360 -7.06 -21.55 -20.68
C LYS A 360 -5.90 -21.05 -21.55
N GLN A 361 -6.21 -20.40 -22.67
CA GLN A 361 -5.16 -19.90 -23.57
C GLN A 361 -4.30 -18.83 -22.89
N GLY A 362 -4.91 -17.93 -22.14
CA GLY A 362 -4.17 -16.95 -21.34
C GLY A 362 -3.35 -17.59 -20.24
N THR A 363 -3.87 -18.65 -19.60
CA THR A 363 -3.13 -19.44 -18.62
C THR A 363 -1.91 -20.12 -19.25
N ASP A 364 -2.08 -20.80 -20.38
CA ASP A 364 -1.01 -21.49 -21.08
C ASP A 364 0.12 -20.50 -21.51
N LYS A 365 -0.24 -19.29 -21.95
CA LYS A 365 0.74 -18.23 -22.26
C LYS A 365 1.59 -17.83 -21.07
N LEU A 366 1.00 -17.76 -19.87
CA LEU A 366 1.73 -17.43 -18.64
C LEU A 366 2.75 -18.52 -18.29
N PHE A 367 2.32 -19.79 -18.33
CA PHE A 367 3.22 -20.90 -18.07
C PHE A 367 4.34 -21.03 -19.13
N ASN A 368 4.03 -20.79 -20.39
CA ASN A 368 5.01 -20.81 -21.47
C ASN A 368 6.06 -19.70 -21.30
N TYR A 369 5.68 -18.52 -20.81
CA TYR A 369 6.60 -17.40 -20.66
C TYR A 369 7.38 -17.43 -19.35
N PHE A 370 6.72 -17.66 -18.21
CA PHE A 370 7.35 -17.61 -16.89
C PHE A 370 7.91 -18.96 -16.43
N GLY A 371 7.50 -20.07 -17.04
CA GLY A 371 7.88 -21.42 -16.62
C GLY A 371 6.90 -22.02 -15.62
N ASN A 372 7.35 -23.04 -14.89
CA ASN A 372 6.52 -23.75 -13.94
C ASN A 372 6.39 -23.03 -12.59
N GLU A 373 5.48 -23.52 -11.75
CA GLU A 373 5.34 -23.05 -10.38
C GLU A 373 6.55 -23.49 -9.55
N CYS A 374 7.32 -22.53 -9.05
CA CYS A 374 8.44 -22.77 -8.12
C CYS A 374 7.95 -23.14 -6.72
N ILE A 375 6.79 -22.60 -6.38
CA ILE A 375 6.10 -22.88 -5.12
C ILE A 375 4.58 -22.73 -5.30
N VAL A 376 3.84 -23.64 -4.65
CA VAL A 376 2.42 -23.49 -4.38
C VAL A 376 2.25 -23.37 -2.87
N TYR A 377 1.87 -22.16 -2.43
CA TYR A 377 1.65 -21.83 -1.03
C TYR A 377 0.24 -21.24 -0.87
N ASP A 378 -0.71 -22.14 -0.83
CA ASP A 378 -2.13 -21.81 -0.75
C ASP A 378 -2.56 -21.28 0.63
N LEU A 379 -3.84 -20.97 0.76
CA LEU A 379 -4.38 -20.41 2.00
C LEU A 379 -4.36 -21.42 3.14
N GLU A 380 -4.59 -22.71 2.86
CA GLU A 380 -4.60 -23.79 3.85
C GLU A 380 -3.23 -23.94 4.49
N ARG A 381 -2.19 -24.06 3.65
CA ARG A 381 -0.81 -24.13 4.11
C ARG A 381 -0.40 -22.87 4.88
N ALA A 382 -0.80 -21.68 4.40
CA ALA A 382 -0.48 -20.42 5.07
C ALA A 382 -1.11 -20.30 6.47
N ILE A 383 -2.33 -20.82 6.68
CA ILE A 383 -2.97 -20.89 8.01
C ILE A 383 -2.30 -21.95 8.88
N LYS A 384 -2.00 -23.13 8.32
CA LYS A 384 -1.37 -24.24 9.03
C LYS A 384 0.01 -23.87 9.56
N ASP A 385 0.82 -23.25 8.72
CA ASP A 385 2.17 -22.80 9.06
C ASP A 385 2.17 -21.52 9.92
N GLY A 386 0.98 -20.95 10.19
CA GLY A 386 0.82 -19.74 10.98
C GLY A 386 1.32 -18.47 10.30
N ALA A 387 1.46 -18.46 8.97
CA ALA A 387 1.71 -17.24 8.21
C ALA A 387 0.48 -16.33 8.18
N LEU A 388 -0.70 -16.91 8.16
CA LEU A 388 -1.99 -16.24 8.30
C LEU A 388 -2.68 -16.69 9.59
N CYS A 389 -3.64 -15.89 10.08
CA CYS A 389 -4.41 -16.27 11.27
C CYS A 389 -5.56 -17.18 10.91
N LYS A 390 -5.99 -18.00 11.88
CA LYS A 390 -7.23 -18.78 11.80
C LYS A 390 -8.45 -17.86 11.78
N TYR A 391 -9.59 -18.34 11.34
CA TYR A 391 -10.82 -17.55 11.29
C TYR A 391 -12.07 -18.38 11.59
N LYS A 392 -13.12 -17.65 11.99
CA LYS A 392 -14.49 -18.15 12.08
C LYS A 392 -15.32 -17.49 10.98
N TYR A 393 -16.19 -18.27 10.37
CA TYR A 393 -17.05 -17.80 9.29
C TYR A 393 -18.52 -17.94 9.69
N TYR A 394 -19.27 -16.87 9.51
CA TYR A 394 -20.68 -16.76 9.86
C TYR A 394 -21.47 -16.29 8.64
N PRO A 395 -22.03 -17.20 7.84
CA PRO A 395 -22.97 -16.82 6.79
C PRO A 395 -24.28 -16.33 7.42
N ILE A 396 -24.75 -15.16 6.97
CA ILE A 396 -25.93 -14.48 7.49
C ILE A 396 -26.99 -14.44 6.37
N PRO A 397 -28.01 -15.28 6.41
CA PRO A 397 -29.10 -15.24 5.44
C PRO A 397 -29.85 -13.91 5.56
N VAL A 398 -30.12 -13.28 4.41
CA VAL A 398 -30.94 -12.08 4.28
C VAL A 398 -31.90 -12.30 3.13
N VAL A 399 -33.19 -12.16 3.38
CA VAL A 399 -34.23 -12.34 2.37
C VAL A 399 -34.67 -11.01 1.78
N LEU A 400 -35.20 -11.04 0.55
CA LEU A 400 -35.80 -9.87 -0.10
C LEU A 400 -37.16 -9.55 0.53
N GLU A 401 -37.48 -8.27 0.63
CA GLU A 401 -38.84 -7.83 0.98
C GLU A 401 -39.80 -8.07 -0.20
N MET A 402 -41.11 -8.03 0.03
CA MET A 402 -42.10 -8.45 -0.98
C MET A 402 -41.96 -7.68 -2.31
N ASP A 403 -41.83 -6.38 -2.26
CA ASP A 403 -41.66 -5.54 -3.45
C ASP A 403 -40.29 -5.75 -4.15
N GLU A 404 -39.22 -6.00 -3.38
CA GLU A 404 -37.92 -6.39 -3.92
C GLU A 404 -38.00 -7.77 -4.60
N LEU A 405 -38.78 -8.70 -4.03
CA LEU A 405 -39.01 -10.03 -4.61
C LEU A 405 -39.84 -9.95 -5.90
N GLU A 406 -40.81 -9.05 -5.97
CA GLU A 406 -41.57 -8.79 -7.21
C GLU A 406 -40.65 -8.24 -8.30
N GLU A 407 -39.85 -7.22 -8.03
CA GLU A 407 -38.85 -6.68 -8.98
C GLU A 407 -37.83 -7.74 -9.42
N TYR A 408 -37.38 -8.56 -8.48
CA TYR A 408 -36.47 -9.67 -8.75
C TYR A 408 -37.10 -10.69 -9.71
N SER A 409 -38.36 -11.06 -9.47
CA SER A 409 -39.09 -12.04 -10.28
C SER A 409 -39.33 -11.49 -11.69
N GLU A 410 -39.74 -10.22 -11.83
CA GLU A 410 -39.88 -9.58 -13.13
C GLU A 410 -38.56 -9.54 -13.93
N LEU A 411 -37.46 -9.17 -13.28
CA LEU A 411 -36.16 -9.15 -13.93
C LEU A 411 -35.74 -10.55 -14.38
N THR A 412 -36.01 -11.55 -13.57
CA THR A 412 -35.70 -12.94 -13.88
C THR A 412 -36.48 -13.44 -15.09
N GLU A 413 -37.79 -13.14 -15.17
CA GLU A 413 -38.60 -13.49 -16.35
C GLU A 413 -38.15 -12.74 -17.61
N LYS A 414 -37.77 -11.48 -17.48
CA LYS A 414 -37.19 -10.73 -18.60
C LYS A 414 -35.88 -11.33 -19.08
N ILE A 415 -34.98 -11.76 -18.18
CA ILE A 415 -33.68 -12.38 -18.51
C ILE A 415 -33.89 -13.70 -19.29
N LYS A 416 -34.85 -14.53 -18.92
CA LYS A 416 -35.18 -15.80 -19.63
C LYS A 416 -35.37 -15.57 -21.13
N LYS A 417 -35.94 -14.46 -21.57
CA LYS A 417 -36.18 -14.12 -22.97
C LYS A 417 -34.92 -13.82 -23.77
N PHE A 418 -33.80 -13.53 -23.10
CA PHE A 418 -32.51 -13.19 -23.71
C PHE A 418 -31.49 -14.33 -23.62
N VAL A 419 -31.92 -15.49 -23.17
CA VAL A 419 -31.13 -16.73 -23.15
C VAL A 419 -31.10 -17.29 -24.56
N ILE A 420 -29.92 -17.47 -25.12
CA ILE A 420 -29.69 -18.00 -26.47
C ILE A 420 -28.85 -19.25 -26.34
N GLU A 421 -29.27 -20.32 -27.03
CA GLU A 421 -28.46 -21.53 -27.17
C GLU A 421 -27.61 -21.41 -28.45
N GLU A 422 -26.31 -21.36 -28.32
CA GLU A 422 -25.36 -21.27 -29.42
C GLU A 422 -24.29 -22.37 -29.27
N ASN A 423 -24.21 -23.29 -30.22
CA ASN A 423 -23.27 -24.41 -30.21
C ASN A 423 -23.37 -25.33 -28.97
N GLY A 424 -24.58 -25.58 -28.46
CA GLY A 424 -24.80 -26.39 -27.26
C GLY A 424 -24.41 -25.67 -25.93
N LYS A 425 -24.10 -24.37 -26.00
CA LYS A 425 -23.84 -23.55 -24.82
C LYS A 425 -24.91 -22.49 -24.65
N ILE A 426 -25.34 -22.29 -23.42
CA ILE A 426 -26.31 -21.26 -23.05
C ILE A 426 -25.55 -19.94 -22.90
N LYS A 427 -25.89 -18.97 -23.74
CA LYS A 427 -25.37 -17.60 -23.68
C LYS A 427 -26.47 -16.60 -23.41
N ILE A 428 -26.11 -15.47 -22.82
CA ILE A 428 -27.01 -14.33 -22.60
C ILE A 428 -26.58 -13.22 -23.53
N SER A 429 -27.53 -12.64 -24.29
CA SER A 429 -27.27 -11.51 -25.19
C SER A 429 -26.78 -10.28 -24.41
N GLU A 430 -26.18 -9.29 -25.08
CA GLU A 430 -25.70 -8.07 -24.43
C GLU A 430 -26.82 -7.33 -23.69
N ASP A 431 -28.03 -7.26 -24.27
CA ASP A 431 -29.21 -6.67 -23.60
C ASP A 431 -29.62 -7.48 -22.36
N GLY A 432 -29.53 -8.78 -22.43
CA GLY A 432 -29.75 -9.68 -21.29
C GLY A 432 -28.74 -9.47 -20.17
N LYS A 433 -27.46 -9.20 -20.51
CA LYS A 433 -26.43 -8.91 -19.50
C LYS A 433 -26.76 -7.67 -18.67
N LEU A 434 -27.34 -6.63 -19.26
CA LEU A 434 -27.79 -5.43 -18.51
C LEU A 434 -28.87 -5.78 -17.48
N LEU A 435 -29.79 -6.68 -17.81
CA LEU A 435 -30.80 -7.16 -16.86
C LEU A 435 -30.20 -8.00 -15.75
N VAL A 436 -29.22 -8.86 -16.07
CA VAL A 436 -28.45 -9.62 -15.05
C VAL A 436 -27.74 -8.67 -14.08
N PHE A 437 -27.13 -7.59 -14.59
CA PHE A 437 -26.50 -6.59 -13.72
C PHE A 437 -27.54 -5.85 -12.84
N LYS A 438 -28.73 -5.51 -13.37
CA LYS A 438 -29.80 -4.91 -12.56
C LYS A 438 -30.23 -5.84 -11.45
N ARG A 439 -30.49 -7.12 -11.77
CA ARG A 439 -30.86 -8.15 -10.78
C ARG A 439 -29.78 -8.35 -9.71
N SER A 440 -28.52 -8.40 -10.11
CA SER A 440 -27.40 -8.50 -9.16
C SER A 440 -27.29 -7.28 -8.24
N ARG A 441 -27.57 -6.07 -8.75
CA ARG A 441 -27.60 -4.86 -7.93
C ARG A 441 -28.76 -4.88 -6.94
N LEU A 442 -29.91 -5.38 -7.31
CA LEU A 442 -31.07 -5.55 -6.40
C LEU A 442 -30.68 -6.42 -5.21
N LEU A 443 -30.10 -7.60 -5.46
CA LEU A 443 -29.61 -8.49 -4.41
C LEU A 443 -28.53 -7.85 -3.52
N ALA A 444 -27.63 -7.05 -4.12
CA ALA A 444 -26.57 -6.37 -3.38
C ALA A 444 -27.12 -5.33 -2.41
N LYS A 445 -28.23 -4.64 -2.74
CA LYS A 445 -28.84 -3.56 -1.97
C LYS A 445 -30.04 -3.99 -1.12
N ALA A 446 -30.32 -5.32 -0.96
CA ALA A 446 -31.46 -5.81 -0.19
C ALA A 446 -31.60 -5.07 1.15
N ARG A 447 -32.78 -4.50 1.39
CA ARG A 447 -33.07 -3.54 2.48
C ARG A 447 -32.79 -4.10 3.88
N GLN A 448 -33.04 -5.39 4.06
CA GLN A 448 -32.81 -6.08 5.33
C GLN A 448 -31.32 -6.19 5.73
N LYS A 449 -30.37 -5.90 4.82
CA LYS A 449 -28.93 -5.98 5.12
C LYS A 449 -28.49 -4.97 6.18
N ILE A 450 -28.93 -3.71 6.09
CA ILE A 450 -28.53 -2.66 7.04
C ILE A 450 -29.08 -2.94 8.45
N PRO A 451 -30.38 -3.21 8.65
CA PRO A 451 -30.90 -3.55 9.98
C PRO A 451 -30.22 -4.79 10.58
N THR A 452 -29.95 -5.81 9.75
CA THR A 452 -29.25 -7.01 10.19
C THR A 452 -27.80 -6.71 10.58
N LEU A 453 -27.09 -5.87 9.81
CA LEU A 453 -25.74 -5.41 10.13
C LEU A 453 -25.72 -4.73 11.51
N LEU A 454 -26.58 -3.74 11.72
CA LEU A 454 -26.64 -2.98 12.97
C LEU A 454 -26.89 -3.90 14.18
N LYS A 455 -27.85 -4.85 14.05
CA LYS A 455 -28.12 -5.85 15.09
C LYS A 455 -26.90 -6.72 15.39
N LEU A 456 -26.14 -7.14 14.39
CA LEU A 456 -24.93 -7.93 14.58
C LEU A 456 -23.77 -7.12 15.16
N MET A 457 -23.67 -5.84 14.77
CA MET A 457 -22.60 -4.95 15.24
C MET A 457 -22.80 -4.48 16.68
N GLU A 458 -24.01 -4.53 17.24
CA GLU A 458 -24.29 -4.13 18.62
C GLU A 458 -23.31 -4.74 19.62
N LYS A 459 -22.96 -6.02 19.46
CA LYS A 459 -22.01 -6.72 20.34
C LYS A 459 -20.55 -6.24 20.22
N TYR A 460 -20.24 -5.45 19.16
CA TYR A 460 -18.92 -4.91 18.89
C TYR A 460 -18.82 -3.41 19.13
N LYS A 461 -19.83 -2.79 19.76
CA LYS A 461 -19.94 -1.36 19.95
C LYS A 461 -18.69 -0.73 20.60
N ASP A 462 -18.07 -1.46 21.53
CA ASP A 462 -16.87 -1.03 22.24
C ASP A 462 -15.57 -1.56 21.60
N ASP A 463 -15.68 -2.35 20.55
CA ASP A 463 -14.54 -2.92 19.84
C ASP A 463 -14.00 -1.98 18.76
N ASN A 464 -12.82 -2.30 18.26
CA ASN A 464 -12.16 -1.64 17.14
C ASN A 464 -11.69 -2.66 16.08
N SER A 465 -11.07 -2.18 15.00
CA SER A 465 -10.52 -3.02 13.95
C SER A 465 -11.60 -3.77 13.16
N ILE A 466 -12.71 -3.08 12.88
CA ILE A 466 -13.88 -3.60 12.19
C ILE A 466 -13.92 -3.08 10.76
N LEU A 467 -14.14 -3.98 9.82
CA LEU A 467 -14.32 -3.65 8.41
C LEU A 467 -15.73 -4.00 7.95
N VAL A 468 -16.36 -3.08 7.24
CA VAL A 468 -17.66 -3.33 6.59
C VAL A 468 -17.50 -3.15 5.07
N TYR A 469 -17.60 -4.25 4.33
CA TYR A 469 -17.64 -4.23 2.87
C TYR A 469 -19.04 -3.93 2.37
N SER A 470 -19.22 -2.79 1.72
CA SER A 470 -20.47 -2.37 1.10
C SER A 470 -20.45 -2.59 -0.41
N GLY A 471 -21.62 -2.67 -1.02
CA GLY A 471 -21.80 -2.67 -2.48
C GLY A 471 -21.58 -1.29 -3.08
N ALA A 472 -21.18 -1.24 -4.36
CA ALA A 472 -21.06 0.00 -5.13
C ALA A 472 -22.43 0.52 -5.66
N SER A 473 -23.52 0.05 -5.10
CA SER A 473 -24.89 0.36 -5.54
C SER A 473 -25.40 1.68 -4.95
N THR A 474 -26.31 2.35 -5.66
CA THR A 474 -27.14 3.42 -5.11
C THR A 474 -28.43 2.82 -4.56
N MET A 475 -28.93 3.39 -3.46
CA MET A 475 -30.19 3.02 -2.81
C MET A 475 -30.96 4.27 -2.40
N GLU A 476 -32.23 4.13 -2.09
CA GLU A 476 -33.02 5.21 -1.50
C GLU A 476 -32.79 5.28 0.00
N LYS A 477 -32.62 6.48 0.53
CA LYS A 477 -32.56 6.71 1.98
C LYS A 477 -33.88 6.37 2.62
N SER A 478 -33.86 5.59 3.68
CA SER A 478 -35.05 5.18 4.43
C SER A 478 -35.85 6.36 5.00
N GLU A 479 -35.18 7.47 5.32
CA GLU A 479 -35.79 8.64 5.95
C GLU A 479 -36.35 9.70 4.94
N THR A 480 -35.72 9.85 3.78
CA THR A 480 -36.01 10.96 2.84
C THR A 480 -36.41 10.52 1.43
N GLY A 481 -36.23 9.25 1.07
CA GLY A 481 -36.42 8.74 -0.29
C GLY A 481 -35.37 9.23 -1.32
N GLU A 482 -34.34 9.97 -0.89
CA GLU A 482 -33.28 10.46 -1.77
C GLU A 482 -32.33 9.34 -2.17
N LEU A 483 -31.87 9.36 -3.43
CA LEU A 483 -30.87 8.42 -3.89
C LEU A 483 -29.50 8.72 -3.27
N THR A 484 -28.91 7.73 -2.61
CA THR A 484 -27.58 7.81 -2.00
C THR A 484 -26.73 6.60 -2.37
N LYS A 485 -25.41 6.67 -2.21
CA LYS A 485 -24.56 5.49 -2.31
C LYS A 485 -24.78 4.59 -1.09
N MET A 486 -24.85 3.28 -1.29
CA MET A 486 -25.03 2.32 -0.20
C MET A 486 -23.98 2.47 0.91
N ILE A 487 -22.74 2.79 0.56
CA ILE A 487 -21.67 3.00 1.54
C ILE A 487 -21.95 4.21 2.45
N ASP A 488 -22.55 5.27 1.91
CA ASP A 488 -22.89 6.46 2.70
C ASP A 488 -23.99 6.12 3.71
N GLU A 489 -25.04 5.43 3.26
CA GLU A 489 -26.15 4.99 4.13
C GLU A 489 -25.66 4.03 5.23
N VAL A 490 -24.81 3.07 4.90
CA VAL A 490 -24.19 2.15 5.87
C VAL A 490 -23.35 2.91 6.89
N THR A 491 -22.52 3.85 6.43
CA THR A 491 -21.65 4.66 7.31
C THR A 491 -22.48 5.50 8.26
N ASP A 492 -23.50 6.19 7.73
CA ASP A 492 -24.39 7.05 8.52
C ASP A 492 -25.22 6.23 9.51
N SER A 493 -25.74 5.07 9.11
CA SER A 493 -26.53 4.18 9.96
C SER A 493 -25.70 3.64 11.15
N ILE A 494 -24.46 3.21 10.91
CA ILE A 494 -23.57 2.74 11.98
C ILE A 494 -23.29 3.89 12.97
N LYS A 495 -22.96 5.08 12.45
CA LYS A 495 -22.68 6.25 13.27
C LYS A 495 -23.87 6.68 14.11
N LYS A 496 -25.07 6.77 13.49
CA LYS A 496 -26.29 7.25 14.18
C LYS A 496 -26.84 6.23 15.18
N SER A 497 -26.86 4.93 14.81
CA SER A 497 -27.53 3.91 15.61
C SER A 497 -26.64 3.31 16.69
N LEU A 498 -25.33 3.22 16.45
CA LEU A 498 -24.37 2.56 17.35
C LEU A 498 -23.39 3.53 18.01
N ASP A 499 -23.39 4.81 17.64
CA ASP A 499 -22.46 5.84 18.14
C ASP A 499 -20.98 5.43 17.97
N MET A 500 -20.67 4.67 16.91
CA MET A 500 -19.32 4.22 16.62
C MET A 500 -18.58 5.23 15.73
N ARG A 501 -17.25 5.33 15.93
CA ARG A 501 -16.37 6.17 15.10
C ARG A 501 -16.06 5.46 13.79
N VAL A 502 -16.74 5.87 12.73
CA VAL A 502 -16.69 5.25 11.39
C VAL A 502 -16.09 6.20 10.39
N HIS A 503 -15.26 5.69 9.49
CA HIS A 503 -14.77 6.41 8.32
C HIS A 503 -14.95 5.59 7.04
N LYS A 504 -15.17 6.28 5.92
CA LYS A 504 -15.21 5.67 4.58
C LYS A 504 -13.80 5.48 4.04
N PHE A 505 -13.64 4.43 3.24
CA PHE A 505 -12.43 4.17 2.49
C PHE A 505 -12.80 3.77 1.06
N THR A 506 -12.66 4.70 0.12
CA THR A 506 -13.10 4.57 -1.26
C THR A 506 -11.96 4.86 -2.25
N ALA A 507 -12.26 4.96 -3.53
CA ALA A 507 -11.30 5.41 -4.54
C ALA A 507 -11.18 6.95 -4.63
N GLU A 508 -12.01 7.69 -3.89
CA GLU A 508 -12.09 9.15 -3.96
C GLU A 508 -10.99 9.82 -3.11
N GLU A 509 -10.52 9.14 -2.03
CA GLU A 509 -9.46 9.66 -1.16
C GLU A 509 -8.09 9.65 -1.85
N THR A 510 -7.32 10.70 -1.61
CA THR A 510 -5.92 10.82 -2.03
C THR A 510 -5.02 9.79 -1.31
N LEU A 511 -3.79 9.62 -1.77
CA LEU A 511 -2.84 8.70 -1.12
C LEU A 511 -2.56 9.12 0.33
N ASP A 512 -2.40 10.42 0.58
CA ASP A 512 -2.11 10.96 1.92
C ASP A 512 -3.31 10.75 2.85
N GLU A 513 -4.53 11.05 2.40
CA GLU A 513 -5.76 10.80 3.16
C GLU A 513 -5.91 9.31 3.51
N ARG A 514 -5.58 8.41 2.58
CA ARG A 514 -5.62 6.95 2.84
C ARG A 514 -4.62 6.52 3.89
N GLN A 515 -3.41 7.09 3.90
CA GLN A 515 -2.41 6.81 4.93
C GLN A 515 -2.87 7.32 6.30
N GLU A 516 -3.48 8.51 6.34
CA GLU A 516 -4.04 9.09 7.55
C GLU A 516 -5.19 8.24 8.12
N ILE A 517 -6.16 7.85 7.27
CA ILE A 517 -7.27 6.97 7.68
C ILE A 517 -6.74 5.64 8.23
N LYS A 518 -5.77 5.03 7.56
CA LYS A 518 -5.11 3.80 8.00
C LYS A 518 -4.47 3.98 9.36
N HIS A 519 -3.71 5.06 9.56
CA HIS A 519 -3.06 5.38 10.83
C HIS A 519 -4.07 5.53 11.98
N TYR A 520 -5.15 6.28 11.76
CA TYR A 520 -6.20 6.47 12.78
C TYR A 520 -6.95 5.17 13.09
N PHE A 521 -7.14 4.31 12.11
CA PHE A 521 -7.73 2.99 12.31
C PHE A 521 -6.82 2.06 13.12
N GLU A 522 -5.53 2.01 12.81
CA GLU A 522 -4.52 1.24 13.56
C GLU A 522 -4.38 1.71 15.02
N LYS A 523 -4.56 3.00 15.26
CA LYS A 523 -4.59 3.58 16.63
C LYS A 523 -5.94 3.41 17.34
N GLY A 524 -6.96 2.87 16.69
CA GLY A 524 -8.30 2.69 17.22
C GLY A 524 -9.09 4.00 17.38
N LEU A 525 -8.63 5.09 16.74
CA LEU A 525 -9.38 6.35 16.67
C LEU A 525 -10.62 6.19 15.79
N TYR A 526 -10.50 5.45 14.70
CA TYR A 526 -11.64 4.90 13.97
C TYR A 526 -11.84 3.44 14.39
N GLN A 527 -13.07 3.10 14.82
CA GLN A 527 -13.42 1.73 15.20
C GLN A 527 -13.78 0.90 13.98
N VAL A 528 -14.41 1.55 12.99
CA VAL A 528 -14.96 0.92 11.80
C VAL A 528 -14.47 1.64 10.54
N ILE A 529 -14.04 0.87 9.56
CA ILE A 529 -13.87 1.34 8.17
C ILE A 529 -14.98 0.73 7.32
N THR A 530 -15.73 1.58 6.59
CA THR A 530 -16.63 1.14 5.53
C THR A 530 -15.93 1.26 4.18
N ALA A 531 -15.96 0.20 3.36
CA ALA A 531 -15.21 0.16 2.12
C ALA A 531 -16.03 -0.44 0.96
N ILE A 532 -15.73 0.02 -0.25
CA ILE A 532 -16.12 -0.62 -1.50
C ILE A 532 -14.85 -1.26 -2.06
N LYS A 533 -14.90 -2.04 -3.12
CA LYS A 533 -13.82 -2.74 -3.85
C LYS A 533 -12.35 -2.30 -3.66
N CYS A 534 -12.09 -1.08 -3.19
CA CYS A 534 -10.73 -0.52 -3.02
C CYS A 534 -9.83 -1.31 -2.06
N LEU A 535 -10.43 -2.10 -1.15
CA LEU A 535 -9.66 -3.01 -0.28
C LEU A 535 -9.40 -4.38 -0.92
N ASP A 536 -10.04 -4.70 -2.05
CA ASP A 536 -9.78 -5.94 -2.77
C ASP A 536 -8.41 -5.91 -3.46
N GLU A 537 -7.89 -4.71 -3.75
CA GLU A 537 -6.68 -4.49 -4.52
C GLU A 537 -5.76 -3.47 -3.82
N GLY A 538 -4.69 -3.95 -3.19
CA GLY A 538 -3.53 -3.13 -2.83
C GLY A 538 -3.49 -2.44 -1.46
N VAL A 539 -4.54 -2.46 -0.63
CA VAL A 539 -4.47 -1.83 0.70
C VAL A 539 -4.07 -2.84 1.77
N ASN A 540 -3.01 -2.51 2.51
CA ASN A 540 -2.54 -3.32 3.63
C ASN A 540 -3.09 -2.76 4.94
N ILE A 541 -4.12 -3.41 5.51
CA ILE A 541 -4.62 -3.14 6.87
C ILE A 541 -4.59 -4.43 7.68
N PRO A 542 -3.50 -4.73 8.39
CA PRO A 542 -3.37 -6.00 9.13
C PRO A 542 -4.25 -6.09 10.39
N GLU A 543 -4.67 -4.96 10.94
CA GLU A 543 -5.38 -4.89 12.22
C GLU A 543 -6.87 -5.31 12.16
N ILE A 544 -7.42 -5.61 10.97
CA ILE A 544 -8.84 -6.03 10.84
C ILE A 544 -9.07 -7.33 11.60
N LYS A 545 -9.90 -7.30 12.64
CA LYS A 545 -10.30 -8.46 13.44
C LYS A 545 -11.65 -9.01 13.02
N THR A 546 -12.60 -8.13 12.74
CA THR A 546 -13.98 -8.48 12.37
C THR A 546 -14.31 -7.85 11.02
N ALA A 547 -14.86 -8.65 10.12
CA ALA A 547 -15.28 -8.18 8.80
C ALA A 547 -16.76 -8.54 8.54
N PHE A 548 -17.53 -7.56 8.10
CA PHE A 548 -18.90 -7.74 7.62
C PHE A 548 -18.91 -7.54 6.10
N ILE A 549 -19.20 -8.60 5.36
CA ILE A 549 -19.26 -8.61 3.89
C ILE A 549 -20.72 -8.50 3.46
N MET A 550 -21.23 -7.28 3.27
CA MET A 550 -22.63 -7.05 2.87
C MET A 550 -22.88 -7.33 1.40
N SER A 551 -21.83 -7.23 0.58
CA SER A 551 -21.92 -7.51 -0.86
C SER A 551 -20.63 -8.18 -1.31
N SER A 552 -20.73 -9.29 -2.00
CA SER A 552 -19.61 -10.02 -2.61
C SER A 552 -19.85 -10.21 -4.10
N SER A 553 -18.78 -10.22 -4.88
CA SER A 553 -18.86 -10.65 -6.27
C SER A 553 -18.95 -12.19 -6.34
N ARG A 554 -19.41 -12.69 -7.48
CA ARG A 554 -19.38 -14.13 -7.77
C ARG A 554 -18.00 -14.61 -8.24
N ASN A 555 -17.06 -13.69 -8.47
CA ASN A 555 -15.72 -14.03 -8.92
C ASN A 555 -14.92 -14.66 -7.76
N PRO A 556 -14.56 -15.95 -7.84
CA PRO A 556 -13.80 -16.63 -6.80
C PRO A 556 -12.51 -15.90 -6.43
N LYS A 557 -11.85 -15.30 -7.38
CA LYS A 557 -10.61 -14.53 -7.20
C LYS A 557 -10.77 -13.39 -6.19
N GLU A 558 -11.83 -12.59 -6.37
CA GLU A 558 -12.03 -11.39 -5.54
C GLU A 558 -12.26 -11.78 -4.08
N PHE A 559 -13.10 -12.79 -3.81
CA PHE A 559 -13.36 -13.16 -2.42
C PHE A 559 -12.20 -13.98 -1.79
N ILE A 560 -11.43 -14.75 -2.58
CA ILE A 560 -10.20 -15.41 -2.08
C ILE A 560 -9.15 -14.39 -1.72
N GLN A 561 -8.91 -13.38 -2.55
CA GLN A 561 -7.97 -12.29 -2.26
C GLN A 561 -8.42 -11.48 -1.05
N ARG A 562 -9.70 -11.14 -0.95
CA ARG A 562 -10.30 -10.44 0.20
C ARG A 562 -10.09 -11.24 1.49
N ARG A 563 -10.40 -12.53 1.48
CA ARG A 563 -10.17 -13.44 2.61
C ARG A 563 -8.70 -13.44 3.04
N GLY A 564 -7.76 -13.60 2.12
CA GLY A 564 -6.33 -13.57 2.42
C GLY A 564 -5.86 -12.28 3.10
N ARG A 565 -6.45 -11.12 2.76
CA ARG A 565 -6.16 -9.85 3.43
C ARG A 565 -6.71 -9.77 4.84
N LEU A 566 -7.95 -10.27 5.05
CA LEU A 566 -8.56 -10.32 6.36
C LEU A 566 -7.80 -11.24 7.32
N LEU A 567 -7.04 -12.21 6.82
CA LEU A 567 -6.31 -13.17 7.65
C LEU A 567 -4.86 -12.78 7.93
N ARG A 568 -4.39 -11.60 7.54
CA ARG A 568 -3.07 -11.12 7.90
C ARG A 568 -2.91 -11.07 9.42
N ARG A 569 -1.73 -11.46 9.91
CA ARG A 569 -1.42 -11.46 11.33
C ARG A 569 -1.08 -10.05 11.82
N SER A 570 -1.53 -9.72 13.03
CA SER A 570 -1.04 -8.61 13.82
C SER A 570 -0.78 -9.04 15.26
N LYS A 571 -0.05 -8.24 16.04
CA LYS A 571 0.36 -8.60 17.42
C LYS A 571 -0.82 -9.02 18.30
N ASN A 572 -1.98 -8.41 18.10
CA ASN A 572 -3.17 -8.59 18.96
C ASN A 572 -4.28 -9.43 18.31
N LYS A 573 -3.99 -10.11 17.19
CA LYS A 573 -4.98 -10.85 16.42
C LYS A 573 -4.71 -12.34 16.47
N LYS A 574 -5.50 -13.08 17.25
CA LYS A 574 -5.42 -14.55 17.32
C LYS A 574 -6.20 -15.22 16.18
N TYR A 575 -7.37 -14.69 15.85
CA TYR A 575 -8.24 -15.15 14.77
C TYR A 575 -9.02 -13.97 14.18
N ALA A 576 -9.59 -14.16 12.99
CA ALA A 576 -10.52 -13.23 12.37
C ALA A 576 -11.95 -13.75 12.45
N GLU A 577 -12.94 -12.86 12.51
CA GLU A 577 -14.35 -13.18 12.38
C GLU A 577 -14.90 -12.59 11.09
N ILE A 578 -15.52 -13.42 10.25
CA ILE A 578 -16.06 -13.02 8.95
C ILE A 578 -17.56 -13.29 8.94
N TYR A 579 -18.34 -12.22 8.84
CA TYR A 579 -19.78 -12.22 8.66
C TYR A 579 -20.09 -11.95 7.20
N ASP A 580 -20.64 -12.93 6.50
CA ASP A 580 -20.94 -12.85 5.07
C ASP A 580 -22.46 -12.87 4.83
N PHE A 581 -22.99 -11.80 4.26
CA PHE A 581 -24.42 -11.66 4.01
C PHE A 581 -24.82 -12.42 2.75
N ILE A 582 -25.57 -13.50 2.95
CA ILE A 582 -26.06 -14.38 1.91
C ILE A 582 -27.46 -13.94 1.54
N THR A 583 -27.64 -13.42 0.33
CA THR A 583 -28.94 -12.93 -0.11
C THR A 583 -29.74 -14.05 -0.74
N LEU A 584 -30.82 -14.44 -0.05
CA LEU A 584 -31.78 -15.42 -0.53
C LEU A 584 -33.00 -14.68 -1.11
N PRO A 585 -33.53 -15.08 -2.27
CA PRO A 585 -34.74 -14.44 -2.80
C PRO A 585 -35.94 -14.60 -1.87
N ARG A 586 -36.05 -15.74 -1.18
CA ARG A 586 -37.21 -16.12 -0.32
C ARG A 586 -36.72 -16.67 1.01
N ASP A 587 -37.58 -16.62 2.03
CA ASP A 587 -37.35 -17.36 3.26
C ASP A 587 -37.33 -18.88 2.97
N LEU A 588 -36.51 -19.61 3.71
CA LEU A 588 -36.34 -21.03 3.50
C LEU A 588 -37.64 -21.82 3.78
N SER A 589 -38.53 -21.28 4.64
CA SER A 589 -39.87 -21.85 4.94
C SER A 589 -40.89 -21.64 3.83
N ASP A 590 -40.70 -20.61 2.98
CA ASP A 590 -41.64 -20.17 1.96
C ASP A 590 -41.28 -20.70 0.55
N VAL A 591 -40.25 -21.49 0.46
CA VAL A 591 -39.79 -22.06 -0.81
C VAL A 591 -40.75 -23.18 -1.24
N VAL A 592 -41.59 -22.95 -2.27
CA VAL A 592 -42.54 -23.94 -2.82
C VAL A 592 -41.93 -24.66 -4.00
N TYR A 593 -42.24 -25.98 -4.10
CA TYR A 593 -41.73 -26.82 -5.20
C TYR A 593 -42.23 -26.30 -6.55
N GLY A 594 -41.34 -25.84 -7.41
CA GLY A 594 -41.65 -25.32 -8.75
C GLY A 594 -41.02 -23.94 -9.10
N ASP A 595 -40.74 -23.10 -8.10
CA ASP A 595 -40.14 -21.76 -8.32
C ASP A 595 -38.60 -21.78 -8.45
N TYR A 596 -38.01 -22.96 -8.35
CA TYR A 596 -36.59 -23.16 -8.09
C TYR A 596 -35.64 -22.91 -9.24
N GLU A 597 -36.05 -23.15 -10.48
CA GLU A 597 -35.13 -23.02 -11.62
C GLU A 597 -34.64 -21.60 -11.83
N SER A 598 -35.49 -20.62 -11.53
CA SER A 598 -35.15 -19.22 -11.65
C SER A 598 -34.14 -18.72 -10.58
N ASP A 599 -34.24 -19.31 -9.38
CA ASP A 599 -33.38 -18.91 -8.24
C ASP A 599 -32.11 -19.75 -8.17
N ARG A 600 -32.14 -20.96 -8.79
CA ARG A 600 -31.08 -21.97 -8.72
C ARG A 600 -29.67 -21.41 -8.97
N THR A 601 -29.48 -20.64 -10.04
CA THR A 601 -28.16 -20.08 -10.39
C THR A 601 -27.61 -19.14 -9.32
N ILE A 602 -28.51 -18.40 -8.65
CA ILE A 602 -28.11 -17.48 -7.57
C ILE A 602 -27.75 -18.28 -6.33
N ILE A 603 -28.62 -19.21 -5.96
CA ILE A 603 -28.42 -20.08 -4.80
C ILE A 603 -27.13 -20.89 -4.92
N LEU A 604 -26.87 -21.47 -6.11
CA LEU A 604 -25.62 -22.17 -6.39
C LEU A 604 -24.39 -21.27 -6.17
N GLY A 605 -24.43 -20.04 -6.68
CA GLY A 605 -23.34 -19.09 -6.48
C GLY A 605 -23.10 -18.72 -5.01
N GLU A 606 -24.17 -18.56 -4.22
CA GLU A 606 -24.09 -18.30 -2.78
C GLU A 606 -23.56 -19.54 -2.04
N LEU A 607 -24.07 -20.75 -2.33
CA LEU A 607 -23.61 -22.00 -1.74
C LEU A 607 -22.13 -22.27 -2.04
N PHE A 608 -21.69 -22.00 -3.28
CA PHE A 608 -20.29 -22.11 -3.65
C PHE A 608 -19.40 -21.20 -2.78
N ARG A 609 -19.77 -19.93 -2.65
CA ARG A 609 -19.03 -18.97 -1.82
C ARG A 609 -19.02 -19.40 -0.34
N MET A 610 -20.17 -19.80 0.20
CA MET A 610 -20.28 -20.30 1.56
C MET A 610 -19.34 -21.48 1.81
N ASN A 611 -19.32 -22.46 0.90
CA ASN A 611 -18.48 -23.63 1.02
C ASN A 611 -17.00 -23.26 0.97
N GLU A 612 -16.58 -22.38 0.04
CA GLU A 612 -15.20 -21.90 -0.04
C GLU A 612 -14.73 -21.21 1.24
N PHE A 613 -15.57 -20.38 1.86
CA PHE A 613 -15.23 -19.77 3.15
C PHE A 613 -15.27 -20.77 4.30
N ALA A 614 -16.17 -21.75 4.24
CA ALA A 614 -16.33 -22.75 5.31
C ALA A 614 -15.19 -23.76 5.37
N LYS A 615 -14.61 -24.15 4.21
CA LYS A 615 -13.58 -25.21 4.11
C LYS A 615 -12.48 -25.11 5.18
N LEU A 616 -11.97 -23.92 5.43
CA LEU A 616 -10.85 -23.65 6.34
C LEU A 616 -11.26 -22.90 7.63
N ALA A 617 -12.56 -22.70 7.85
CA ALA A 617 -13.06 -22.02 9.05
C ALA A 617 -13.07 -22.97 10.25
N GLU A 618 -12.70 -22.47 11.44
CA GLU A 618 -12.71 -23.26 12.68
C GLU A 618 -14.10 -23.73 13.10
N ASN A 619 -15.15 -23.02 12.67
CA ASN A 619 -16.54 -23.33 12.97
C ASN A 619 -17.30 -23.94 11.78
N ARG A 620 -16.61 -24.66 10.89
CA ARG A 620 -17.12 -25.26 9.66
C ARG A 620 -18.45 -26.00 9.86
N ASN A 621 -18.56 -26.85 10.87
CA ASN A 621 -19.74 -27.66 11.12
C ASN A 621 -21.06 -26.85 11.21
N LYS A 622 -20.99 -25.62 11.79
CA LYS A 622 -22.18 -24.76 11.87
C LYS A 622 -22.62 -24.23 10.52
N THR A 623 -21.67 -23.94 9.65
CA THR A 623 -21.94 -23.47 8.29
C THR A 623 -22.47 -24.58 7.41
N GLU A 624 -21.99 -25.81 7.56
CA GLU A 624 -22.45 -27.00 6.83
C GLU A 624 -23.92 -27.30 7.10
N VAL A 625 -24.39 -27.09 8.34
CA VAL A 625 -25.81 -27.22 8.68
C VAL A 625 -26.67 -26.27 7.84
N LEU A 626 -26.29 -24.98 7.78
CA LEU A 626 -27.02 -24.00 6.98
C LEU A 626 -26.93 -24.27 5.47
N ILE A 627 -25.76 -24.67 4.98
CA ILE A 627 -25.60 -25.11 3.58
C ILE A 627 -26.59 -26.23 3.25
N THR A 628 -26.66 -27.27 4.11
CA THR A 628 -27.55 -28.39 3.94
C THR A 628 -29.02 -27.97 4.00
N GLU A 629 -29.38 -27.05 4.87
CA GLU A 629 -30.73 -26.52 4.99
C GLU A 629 -31.14 -25.76 3.71
N ILE A 630 -30.30 -24.89 3.18
CA ILE A 630 -30.52 -24.17 1.92
C ILE A 630 -30.63 -25.16 0.76
N MET A 631 -29.75 -26.16 0.69
CA MET A 631 -29.78 -27.21 -0.33
C MET A 631 -31.10 -27.98 -0.32
N ASN A 632 -31.57 -28.41 0.86
CA ASN A 632 -32.81 -29.13 1.01
C ASN A 632 -34.01 -28.27 0.63
N SER A 633 -34.08 -27.03 1.10
CA SER A 633 -35.21 -26.12 0.82
C SER A 633 -35.33 -25.79 -0.65
N TYR A 634 -34.23 -25.63 -1.36
CA TYR A 634 -34.23 -25.35 -2.80
C TYR A 634 -34.11 -26.60 -3.68
N GLY A 635 -34.16 -27.81 -3.12
CA GLY A 635 -34.07 -29.05 -3.89
C GLY A 635 -32.78 -29.18 -4.72
N VAL A 636 -31.70 -28.57 -4.24
CA VAL A 636 -30.41 -28.53 -4.92
C VAL A 636 -29.53 -29.63 -4.33
N PHE A 637 -29.53 -30.77 -4.99
CA PHE A 637 -28.70 -31.92 -4.60
C PHE A 637 -27.53 -32.02 -5.58
N PHE A 638 -26.36 -31.61 -5.17
CA PHE A 638 -25.13 -31.74 -5.96
C PHE A 638 -23.94 -32.05 -5.06
N ASP A 639 -23.00 -32.77 -5.62
CA ASP A 639 -21.66 -32.83 -5.05
C ASP A 639 -20.99 -31.50 -5.31
N ILE A 640 -20.76 -30.75 -4.23
CA ILE A 640 -20.16 -29.40 -4.29
C ILE A 640 -18.82 -29.45 -5.02
N ASP A 641 -18.05 -30.53 -4.87
CA ASP A 641 -16.75 -30.67 -5.52
C ASP A 641 -16.89 -31.04 -7.01
N GLU A 642 -17.95 -31.75 -7.41
CA GLU A 642 -18.26 -32.05 -8.82
C GLU A 642 -18.82 -30.83 -9.55
N GLU A 643 -19.66 -30.02 -8.91
CA GLU A 643 -20.15 -28.75 -9.47
C GLU A 643 -19.06 -27.67 -9.47
N ASN A 644 -18.15 -27.68 -8.53
CA ASN A 644 -16.96 -26.84 -8.59
C ASN A 644 -16.13 -27.16 -9.84
N LYS A 645 -15.92 -28.45 -10.14
CA LYS A 645 -15.26 -28.86 -11.37
C LYS A 645 -16.07 -28.49 -12.61
N LYS A 646 -17.39 -28.70 -12.59
CA LYS A 646 -18.27 -28.28 -13.69
C LYS A 646 -18.38 -26.79 -13.84
N MET A 647 -18.38 -26.02 -12.73
CA MET A 647 -18.28 -24.57 -12.78
C MET A 647 -16.90 -24.13 -13.28
N GLU A 648 -15.82 -24.75 -12.86
CA GLU A 648 -14.50 -24.55 -13.43
C GLU A 648 -14.50 -24.90 -14.93
N GLU A 649 -15.07 -26.03 -15.34
CA GLU A 649 -15.23 -26.46 -16.75
C GLU A 649 -16.25 -25.60 -17.52
N TYR A 650 -17.39 -25.25 -16.92
CA TYR A 650 -18.42 -24.38 -17.52
C TYR A 650 -17.96 -22.94 -17.66
N TYR A 651 -17.03 -22.55 -16.83
CA TYR A 651 -16.36 -21.27 -16.86
C TYR A 651 -15.01 -21.32 -17.64
N ASP A 652 -14.46 -22.50 -17.94
CA ASP A 652 -13.30 -22.74 -18.81
C ASP A 652 -13.68 -22.92 -20.30
N GLY A 653 -14.92 -22.95 -20.64
CA GLY A 653 -15.47 -23.03 -22.00
C GLY A 653 -16.00 -21.65 -22.44
#